data_212e60da41e7a21952f2515439286104
#
_entry.id   212e60da41e7a21952f2515439286104
#
_cell.length_a   1.000
_cell.length_b   1.000
_cell.length_c   1.000
_cell.angle_alpha   90.00
_cell.angle_beta   90.00
_cell.angle_gamma   90.00
#
_symmetry.space_group_name_H-M   'P 1'
#
loop_
_entity.id
_entity.type
_entity.pdbx_description
1 polymer ?
#
loop_
_entity_poly.entity_id
_entity_poly.type
_entity_poly.pdbx_seq_one_letter_code
_entity_poly.pdbx_strand_id
1 'polypeptide(L)'
;LIDGSINRLLRGGRTAHLAFYTDLLDVLDLTTDERAEHTADWIALAADAPSPTAGRAQQTLTALFEAGRLPADRLAEMSQAVLFRPEKKLVRAQLVLLGKALRRSGEDRSTLLPATAAAFGHPDTLLQEKALKLVAAHLRPGDDALRTDLAFEAEHLGPALRRTAAALLGAIADPTDPAGYEETLPAPPARRPLTTAGRSLAETAELVAALAKTNAATTEETETALDLLVRHTHQDRTALAAALLPALADRHWARQDTGHADPDHLSGPELLAAAVLGRLDPADLAPQRPINGRGFGQHCIHDALQRVTTARAREAALRVLTDPLPFLLATPTWDCGTLEPQDLITRLTAYARHGCVPAPADFAQALLRVRRDPHAAAQAEALATDEGRRLAAWLTADGAPAPHTRHVTDRGPRTWWGGQQDMPRRIVLELPEHQFIQKEFPAVFHPLGRPRTATGHCWHWRGQELAHLAVLPQDRETQAVWLLPDLTGCAIGEDRGAGEVLSRLAELGGPAGPALHLAVATALGARHTEDRLAAVDALLVLAATGELDTALLGRDLAELLRLGTVKPNRLADAARTAAATGAYATTWAVLAGALPAVLDDGPARGAGELLAVAADCVEHCGAGGPLPEGLAPAAARKGTSQLATQARRLRTALDNPPATAERGRLTLTLGERGA
;
A
#
# COMPACT_ATOMS: atom_id res chain seq x y z
N LEU A 1 -17.34 -40.63 3.04
CA LEU A 1 -17.57 -39.26 3.54
C LEU A 1 -16.27 -38.65 4.06
N ILE A 2 -15.47 -39.36 4.87
CA ILE A 2 -14.21 -38.89 5.44
C ILE A 2 -13.27 -38.46 4.34
N ASP A 3 -12.88 -39.35 3.41
CA ASP A 3 -12.00 -39.04 2.27
C ASP A 3 -12.51 -37.86 1.44
N GLY A 4 -13.82 -37.84 1.17
CA GLY A 4 -14.43 -36.76 0.39
C GLY A 4 -14.30 -35.38 1.08
N SER A 5 -14.48 -35.35 2.40
CA SER A 5 -14.35 -34.12 3.21
C SER A 5 -12.89 -33.64 3.28
N ILE A 6 -11.96 -34.54 3.58
CA ILE A 6 -10.52 -34.24 3.63
C ILE A 6 -10.03 -33.77 2.25
N ASN A 7 -10.35 -34.45 1.18
CA ASN A 7 -9.99 -34.04 -0.19
C ASN A 7 -10.58 -32.68 -0.56
N ARG A 8 -11.79 -32.36 -0.05
CA ARG A 8 -12.36 -31.03 -0.29
C ARG A 8 -11.65 -29.93 0.50
N LEU A 9 -11.21 -30.22 1.73
CA LEU A 9 -10.40 -29.29 2.52
C LEU A 9 -9.04 -29.04 1.88
N LEU A 10 -8.38 -30.08 1.36
CA LEU A 10 -7.08 -29.98 0.66
C LEU A 10 -7.13 -29.12 -0.61
N ARG A 11 -8.26 -29.13 -1.32
CA ARG A 11 -8.45 -28.25 -2.50
C ARG A 11 -8.55 -26.76 -2.14
N GLY A 12 -8.68 -26.43 -0.87
CA GLY A 12 -8.76 -25.04 -0.40
C GLY A 12 -10.07 -24.35 -0.78
N GLY A 13 -10.12 -23.04 -0.56
CA GLY A 13 -11.28 -22.20 -0.87
C GLY A 13 -11.63 -21.21 0.25
N ARG A 14 -12.80 -20.58 0.15
CA ARG A 14 -13.27 -19.63 1.16
C ARG A 14 -13.48 -20.29 2.51
N THR A 15 -13.00 -19.65 3.58
CA THR A 15 -13.08 -20.18 4.96
C THR A 15 -14.49 -20.62 5.35
N ALA A 16 -15.52 -19.86 4.98
CA ALA A 16 -16.92 -20.22 5.28
C ALA A 16 -17.37 -21.54 4.61
N HIS A 17 -16.86 -21.85 3.42
CA HIS A 17 -17.18 -23.11 2.73
C HIS A 17 -16.41 -24.30 3.34
N LEU A 18 -15.17 -24.06 3.82
CA LEU A 18 -14.35 -25.09 4.45
C LEU A 18 -14.87 -25.45 5.85
N ALA A 19 -15.49 -24.49 6.55
CA ALA A 19 -16.08 -24.72 7.87
C ALA A 19 -17.08 -25.88 7.86
N PHE A 20 -17.94 -25.97 6.84
CA PHE A 20 -18.90 -27.09 6.71
C PHE A 20 -18.23 -28.46 6.74
N TYR A 21 -17.12 -28.64 6.02
CA TYR A 21 -16.42 -29.93 5.97
C TYR A 21 -15.64 -30.22 7.25
N THR A 22 -15.15 -29.18 7.91
CA THR A 22 -14.51 -29.30 9.23
C THR A 22 -15.54 -29.75 10.29
N ASP A 23 -16.71 -29.11 10.31
CA ASP A 23 -17.81 -29.46 11.22
C ASP A 23 -18.36 -30.85 10.91
N LEU A 24 -18.44 -31.26 9.63
CA LEU A 24 -18.86 -32.61 9.23
C LEU A 24 -17.90 -33.67 9.79
N LEU A 25 -16.58 -33.44 9.70
CA LEU A 25 -15.58 -34.37 10.29
C LEU A 25 -15.70 -34.45 11.80
N ASP A 26 -16.13 -33.38 12.47
CA ASP A 26 -16.41 -33.39 13.91
C ASP A 26 -17.64 -34.20 14.24
N VAL A 27 -18.70 -34.08 13.45
CA VAL A 27 -19.96 -34.87 13.62
C VAL A 27 -19.71 -36.35 13.34
N LEU A 28 -18.81 -36.70 12.42
CA LEU A 28 -18.45 -38.08 12.10
C LEU A 28 -17.65 -38.76 13.22
N ASP A 29 -17.11 -37.99 14.16
CA ASP A 29 -16.34 -38.44 15.34
C ASP A 29 -15.33 -39.56 15.01
N LEU A 30 -14.38 -39.22 14.13
CA LEU A 30 -13.36 -40.14 13.63
C LEU A 30 -12.65 -40.89 14.77
N THR A 31 -12.50 -42.18 14.64
CA THR A 31 -11.66 -43.02 15.52
C THR A 31 -10.17 -42.63 15.40
N THR A 32 -9.36 -43.04 16.36
CA THR A 32 -7.91 -42.81 16.32
C THR A 32 -7.27 -43.44 15.10
N ASP A 33 -7.74 -44.62 14.66
CA ASP A 33 -7.21 -45.31 13.49
C ASP A 33 -7.56 -44.57 12.20
N GLU A 34 -8.80 -44.16 12.02
CA GLU A 34 -9.24 -43.36 10.87
C GLU A 34 -8.45 -42.02 10.79
N ARG A 35 -8.20 -41.38 11.93
CA ARG A 35 -7.35 -40.18 11.96
C ARG A 35 -5.91 -40.49 11.57
N ALA A 36 -5.36 -41.62 11.99
CA ALA A 36 -4.00 -42.06 11.69
C ALA A 36 -3.79 -42.42 10.21
N GLU A 37 -4.80 -42.99 9.55
CA GLU A 37 -4.78 -43.27 8.11
C GLU A 37 -4.58 -42.01 7.25
N HIS A 38 -5.08 -40.85 7.72
CA HIS A 38 -4.99 -39.57 7.05
C HIS A 38 -3.87 -38.65 7.61
N THR A 39 -2.84 -39.19 8.25
CA THR A 39 -1.78 -38.37 8.89
C THR A 39 -1.12 -37.41 7.91
N ALA A 40 -0.81 -37.82 6.68
CA ALA A 40 -0.21 -36.96 5.66
C ALA A 40 -1.14 -35.81 5.25
N ASP A 41 -2.44 -36.08 5.12
CA ASP A 41 -3.44 -35.09 4.76
C ASP A 41 -3.60 -34.04 5.88
N TRP A 42 -3.58 -34.50 7.14
CA TRP A 42 -3.62 -33.57 8.29
C TRP A 42 -2.37 -32.68 8.35
N ILE A 43 -1.19 -33.21 8.01
CA ILE A 43 0.05 -32.41 7.94
C ILE A 43 -0.08 -31.35 6.83
N ALA A 44 -0.54 -31.74 5.64
CA ALA A 44 -0.75 -30.79 4.54
C ALA A 44 -1.78 -29.69 4.90
N LEU A 45 -2.88 -30.06 5.56
CA LEU A 45 -3.87 -29.08 6.04
C LEU A 45 -3.30 -28.16 7.14
N ALA A 46 -2.46 -28.69 8.04
CA ALA A 46 -1.80 -27.86 9.04
C ALA A 46 -0.79 -26.89 8.43
N ALA A 47 -0.16 -27.25 7.31
CA ALA A 47 0.77 -26.41 6.56
C ALA A 47 0.07 -25.24 5.87
N ASP A 48 -0.91 -25.49 5.02
CA ASP A 48 -1.38 -24.54 4.00
C ASP A 48 -2.84 -24.09 4.14
N ALA A 49 -3.67 -24.82 4.90
CA ALA A 49 -5.08 -24.45 5.00
C ALA A 49 -5.30 -23.13 5.75
N PRO A 50 -6.44 -22.43 5.55
CA PRO A 50 -6.83 -21.27 6.35
C PRO A 50 -6.77 -21.57 7.85
N SER A 51 -6.42 -20.56 8.66
CA SER A 51 -6.07 -20.70 10.09
C SER A 51 -7.05 -21.55 10.93
N PRO A 52 -8.39 -21.48 10.78
CA PRO A 52 -9.30 -22.35 11.52
C PRO A 52 -9.14 -23.84 11.17
N THR A 53 -9.04 -24.16 9.87
CA THR A 53 -8.85 -25.52 9.37
C THR A 53 -7.47 -26.07 9.76
N ALA A 54 -6.42 -25.26 9.60
CA ALA A 54 -5.06 -25.60 10.03
C ALA A 54 -5.00 -25.86 11.53
N GLY A 55 -5.68 -25.05 12.34
CA GLY A 55 -5.77 -25.25 13.79
C GLY A 55 -6.46 -26.57 14.16
N ARG A 56 -7.48 -26.95 13.41
CA ARG A 56 -8.16 -28.25 13.60
C ARG A 56 -7.25 -29.42 13.23
N ALA A 57 -6.56 -29.33 12.09
CA ALA A 57 -5.60 -30.34 11.67
C ALA A 57 -4.47 -30.51 12.72
N GLN A 58 -3.94 -29.40 13.23
CA GLN A 58 -2.95 -29.42 14.31
C GLN A 58 -3.47 -30.10 15.58
N GLN A 59 -4.72 -29.84 15.96
CA GLN A 59 -5.34 -30.51 17.11
C GLN A 59 -5.46 -32.03 16.89
N THR A 60 -5.87 -32.47 15.69
CA THR A 60 -5.98 -33.87 15.32
C THR A 60 -4.61 -34.56 15.42
N LEU A 61 -3.57 -33.94 14.85
CA LEU A 61 -2.19 -34.47 14.94
C LEU A 61 -1.66 -34.49 16.38
N THR A 62 -2.02 -33.49 17.19
CA THR A 62 -1.68 -33.48 18.62
C THR A 62 -2.32 -34.65 19.36
N ALA A 63 -3.58 -34.97 19.06
CA ALA A 63 -4.28 -36.11 19.64
C ALA A 63 -3.64 -37.44 19.21
N LEU A 64 -3.24 -37.57 17.95
CA LEU A 64 -2.49 -38.73 17.47
C LEU A 64 -1.12 -38.90 18.18
N PHE A 65 -0.42 -37.81 18.42
CA PHE A 65 0.81 -37.84 19.20
C PHE A 65 0.56 -38.29 20.64
N GLU A 66 -0.48 -37.78 21.29
CA GLU A 66 -0.84 -38.16 22.66
C GLU A 66 -1.27 -39.63 22.77
N ALA A 67 -1.90 -40.17 21.73
CA ALA A 67 -2.25 -41.57 21.59
C ALA A 67 -1.06 -42.48 21.18
N GLY A 68 0.13 -41.92 20.95
CA GLY A 68 1.31 -42.69 20.49
C GLY A 68 1.23 -43.17 19.04
N ARG A 69 0.39 -42.57 18.23
CA ARG A 69 0.16 -42.93 16.81
C ARG A 69 0.83 -41.97 15.82
N LEU A 70 1.57 -40.96 16.28
CA LEU A 70 2.35 -40.04 15.45
C LEU A 70 3.84 -40.24 15.75
N PRO A 71 4.62 -40.86 14.85
CA PRO A 71 6.05 -41.06 15.03
C PRO A 71 6.84 -39.74 14.92
N ALA A 72 8.07 -39.73 15.42
CA ALA A 72 8.88 -38.52 15.57
C ALA A 72 9.22 -37.85 14.23
N ASP A 73 9.43 -38.59 13.16
CA ASP A 73 9.67 -38.10 11.80
C ASP A 73 8.45 -37.33 11.27
N ARG A 74 7.26 -37.86 11.47
CA ARG A 74 5.99 -37.19 11.09
C ARG A 74 5.72 -35.96 11.95
N LEU A 75 6.06 -35.99 13.24
CA LEU A 75 5.97 -34.81 14.08
C LEU A 75 6.98 -33.74 13.66
N ALA A 76 8.18 -34.12 13.22
CA ALA A 76 9.17 -33.17 12.69
C ALA A 76 8.68 -32.54 11.38
N GLU A 77 8.15 -33.33 10.44
CA GLU A 77 7.56 -32.85 9.19
C GLU A 77 6.45 -31.81 9.44
N MET A 78 5.49 -32.16 10.31
CA MET A 78 4.43 -31.26 10.75
C MET A 78 5.02 -29.97 11.36
N SER A 79 6.05 -30.10 12.20
CA SER A 79 6.63 -28.97 12.91
C SER A 79 7.33 -28.01 11.97
N GLN A 80 8.12 -28.52 11.02
CA GLN A 80 8.72 -27.70 9.98
C GLN A 80 7.68 -26.90 9.22
N ALA A 81 6.60 -27.52 8.77
CA ALA A 81 5.54 -26.83 8.07
C ALA A 81 4.82 -25.75 8.92
N VAL A 82 4.43 -26.09 10.15
CA VAL A 82 3.65 -25.19 11.02
C VAL A 82 4.50 -24.04 11.56
N LEU A 83 5.79 -24.23 11.80
CA LEU A 83 6.65 -23.18 12.38
C LEU A 83 6.99 -22.05 11.38
N PHE A 84 6.80 -22.27 10.07
CA PHE A 84 6.89 -21.23 9.05
C PHE A 84 5.61 -20.37 8.90
N ARG A 85 4.53 -20.77 9.55
CA ARG A 85 3.26 -20.03 9.45
C ARG A 85 3.31 -18.69 10.17
N PRO A 86 2.61 -17.64 9.65
CA PRO A 86 2.56 -16.33 10.29
C PRO A 86 1.69 -16.29 11.56
N GLU A 87 0.79 -17.28 11.74
CA GLU A 87 -0.17 -17.28 12.85
C GLU A 87 0.47 -17.73 14.16
N LYS A 88 0.88 -16.77 14.97
CA LYS A 88 1.56 -16.97 16.27
C LYS A 88 0.88 -18.00 17.18
N LYS A 89 -0.45 -18.14 17.11
CA LYS A 89 -1.20 -19.12 17.92
C LYS A 89 -0.82 -20.56 17.54
N LEU A 90 -0.75 -20.86 16.26
CA LEU A 90 -0.40 -22.18 15.73
C LEU A 90 1.07 -22.51 16.02
N VAL A 91 1.97 -21.58 15.74
CA VAL A 91 3.41 -21.73 16.04
C VAL A 91 3.66 -21.95 17.53
N ARG A 92 3.00 -21.16 18.39
CA ARG A 92 3.13 -21.32 19.85
C ARG A 92 2.64 -22.69 20.32
N ALA A 93 1.53 -23.18 19.78
CA ALA A 93 0.99 -24.51 20.09
C ALA A 93 1.97 -25.61 19.63
N GLN A 94 2.59 -25.44 18.45
CA GLN A 94 3.57 -26.40 17.93
C GLN A 94 4.82 -26.46 18.82
N LEU A 95 5.36 -25.33 19.26
CA LEU A 95 6.49 -25.30 20.20
C LEU A 95 6.16 -25.94 21.55
N VAL A 96 4.90 -25.84 22.00
CA VAL A 96 4.43 -26.55 23.22
C VAL A 96 4.42 -28.06 23.00
N LEU A 97 3.91 -28.50 21.84
CA LEU A 97 3.90 -29.93 21.46
C LEU A 97 5.31 -30.50 21.36
N LEU A 98 6.22 -29.81 20.67
CA LEU A 98 7.64 -30.20 20.59
C LEU A 98 8.28 -30.31 21.98
N GLY A 99 8.01 -29.36 22.87
CA GLY A 99 8.49 -29.42 24.25
C GLY A 99 7.92 -30.62 25.05
N LYS A 100 6.68 -31.07 24.76
CA LYS A 100 6.14 -32.32 25.31
C LYS A 100 6.86 -33.54 24.72
N ALA A 101 7.06 -33.58 23.40
CA ALA A 101 7.73 -34.68 22.70
C ALA A 101 9.18 -34.86 23.16
N LEU A 102 9.96 -33.78 23.21
CA LEU A 102 11.37 -33.81 23.67
C LEU A 102 11.54 -34.29 25.13
N ARG A 103 10.53 -34.08 25.97
CA ARG A 103 10.51 -34.62 27.35
C ARG A 103 10.13 -36.09 27.40
N ARG A 104 9.31 -36.57 26.45
CA ARG A 104 8.75 -37.93 26.47
C ARG A 104 9.76 -38.97 25.91
N SER A 105 10.47 -38.59 24.84
CA SER A 105 11.44 -39.47 24.17
C SER A 105 12.78 -38.77 24.00
N GLY A 106 13.76 -39.16 24.81
CA GLY A 106 15.10 -38.61 24.70
C GLY A 106 15.88 -39.12 23.48
N GLU A 107 15.36 -40.12 22.76
CA GLU A 107 16.02 -40.74 21.59
C GLU A 107 15.72 -39.98 20.29
N ASP A 108 14.59 -39.29 20.21
CA ASP A 108 14.18 -38.57 19.00
C ASP A 108 14.75 -37.12 18.89
N ARG A 109 15.71 -36.75 19.73
CA ARG A 109 16.28 -35.38 19.76
C ARG A 109 16.97 -35.00 18.47
N SER A 110 17.66 -35.92 17.82
CA SER A 110 18.33 -35.68 16.53
C SER A 110 17.34 -35.27 15.42
N THR A 111 16.08 -35.71 15.52
CA THR A 111 15.02 -35.38 14.59
C THR A 111 14.23 -34.14 15.01
N LEU A 112 13.93 -33.99 16.30
CA LEU A 112 13.02 -32.94 16.79
C LEU A 112 13.72 -31.63 17.09
N LEU A 113 15.01 -31.58 17.41
CA LEU A 113 15.72 -30.30 17.64
C LEU A 113 15.92 -29.48 16.35
N PRO A 114 16.37 -30.09 15.21
CA PRO A 114 16.36 -29.36 13.94
C PRO A 114 14.97 -28.86 13.53
N ALA A 115 13.93 -29.68 13.71
CA ALA A 115 12.57 -29.26 13.46
C ALA A 115 12.13 -28.09 14.38
N THR A 116 12.63 -28.04 15.63
CA THR A 116 12.39 -26.92 16.55
C THR A 116 13.10 -25.64 16.08
N ALA A 117 14.31 -25.78 15.55
CA ALA A 117 15.14 -24.68 15.05
C ALA A 117 14.52 -23.99 13.82
N ALA A 118 13.62 -24.64 13.09
CA ALA A 118 12.86 -23.98 12.01
C ALA A 118 12.13 -22.69 12.49
N ALA A 119 11.80 -22.59 13.79
CA ALA A 119 11.24 -21.36 14.36
C ALA A 119 12.27 -20.23 14.57
N PHE A 120 13.55 -20.44 14.33
CA PHE A 120 14.56 -19.38 14.41
C PHE A 120 14.37 -18.34 13.31
N GLY A 121 13.86 -18.73 12.15
CA GLY A 121 13.46 -17.81 11.07
C GLY A 121 12.11 -17.12 11.26
N HIS A 122 11.37 -17.41 12.33
CA HIS A 122 10.06 -16.80 12.53
C HIS A 122 10.20 -15.30 12.88
N PRO A 123 9.37 -14.39 12.29
CA PRO A 123 9.49 -12.94 12.51
C PRO A 123 9.16 -12.47 13.94
N ASP A 124 8.59 -13.32 14.79
CA ASP A 124 8.31 -13.00 16.20
C ASP A 124 9.44 -13.48 17.11
N THR A 125 10.21 -12.54 17.64
CA THR A 125 11.37 -12.79 18.52
C THR A 125 11.02 -13.62 19.77
N LEU A 126 9.79 -13.54 20.30
CA LEU A 126 9.39 -14.35 21.44
C LEU A 126 9.25 -15.83 21.07
N LEU A 127 8.85 -16.12 19.84
CA LEU A 127 8.79 -17.50 19.35
C LEU A 127 10.20 -18.02 19.06
N GLN A 128 11.09 -17.20 18.51
CA GLN A 128 12.52 -17.51 18.38
C GLN A 128 13.13 -17.82 19.76
N GLU A 129 12.92 -16.97 20.75
CA GLU A 129 13.42 -17.15 22.11
C GLU A 129 12.90 -18.45 22.74
N LYS A 130 11.60 -18.74 22.54
CA LYS A 130 11.00 -19.98 23.03
C LYS A 130 11.60 -21.22 22.39
N ALA A 131 11.83 -21.19 21.06
CA ALA A 131 12.49 -22.27 20.34
C ALA A 131 13.95 -22.46 20.82
N LEU A 132 14.71 -21.37 20.97
CA LEU A 132 16.07 -21.41 21.48
C LEU A 132 16.15 -21.98 22.88
N LYS A 133 15.22 -21.62 23.78
CA LYS A 133 15.10 -22.19 25.13
C LYS A 133 14.81 -23.70 25.09
N LEU A 134 13.99 -24.17 24.17
CA LEU A 134 13.73 -25.60 23.99
C LEU A 134 14.98 -26.33 23.52
N VAL A 135 15.69 -25.77 22.54
CA VAL A 135 16.97 -26.33 22.08
C VAL A 135 17.97 -26.38 23.22
N ALA A 136 18.17 -25.28 23.94
CA ALA A 136 19.10 -25.23 25.09
C ALA A 136 18.78 -26.23 26.18
N ALA A 137 17.49 -26.47 26.47
CA ALA A 137 17.07 -27.41 27.53
C ALA A 137 17.28 -28.88 27.17
N HIS A 138 17.38 -29.21 25.88
CA HIS A 138 17.43 -30.60 25.42
C HIS A 138 18.72 -30.99 24.66
N LEU A 139 19.57 -30.04 24.29
CA LEU A 139 20.89 -30.29 23.69
C LEU A 139 21.86 -30.85 24.78
N ARG A 140 22.58 -31.92 24.46
CA ARG A 140 23.47 -32.58 25.42
C ARG A 140 24.93 -32.34 25.05
N PRO A 141 25.86 -32.44 26.04
CA PRO A 141 27.28 -32.57 25.74
C PRO A 141 27.53 -33.82 24.88
N GLY A 142 28.30 -33.66 23.78
CA GLY A 142 28.56 -34.74 22.82
C GLY A 142 27.65 -34.79 21.60
N ASP A 143 26.59 -33.93 21.51
CA ASP A 143 25.75 -33.78 20.32
C ASP A 143 26.44 -32.85 19.28
N ASP A 144 27.71 -33.07 18.93
CA ASP A 144 28.51 -32.09 18.16
C ASP A 144 28.03 -31.91 16.72
N ALA A 145 27.61 -33.00 16.05
CA ALA A 145 27.02 -32.89 14.71
C ALA A 145 25.71 -32.07 14.73
N LEU A 146 24.83 -32.38 15.68
CA LEU A 146 23.56 -31.68 15.87
C LEU A 146 23.79 -30.19 16.25
N ARG A 147 24.83 -29.91 17.02
CA ARG A 147 25.22 -28.54 17.38
C ARG A 147 25.63 -27.72 16.16
N THR A 148 26.33 -28.34 15.21
CA THR A 148 26.74 -27.71 13.95
C THR A 148 25.52 -27.37 13.09
N ASP A 149 24.58 -28.31 12.94
CA ASP A 149 23.36 -28.08 12.19
C ASP A 149 22.50 -26.94 12.80
N LEU A 150 22.37 -26.96 14.14
CA LEU A 150 21.64 -25.92 14.86
C LEU A 150 22.33 -24.55 14.83
N ALA A 151 23.66 -24.51 14.73
CA ALA A 151 24.43 -23.28 14.59
C ALA A 151 24.15 -22.60 13.23
N PHE A 152 24.01 -23.39 12.16
CA PHE A 152 23.61 -22.88 10.85
C PHE A 152 22.20 -22.27 10.89
N GLU A 153 21.24 -22.97 11.48
CA GLU A 153 19.86 -22.42 11.63
C GLU A 153 19.83 -21.18 12.52
N ALA A 154 20.74 -21.04 13.47
CA ALA A 154 20.80 -19.91 14.38
C ALA A 154 21.26 -18.60 13.71
N GLU A 155 21.74 -18.63 12.47
CA GLU A 155 22.00 -17.43 11.65
C GLU A 155 20.72 -16.64 11.36
N HIS A 156 19.56 -17.28 11.41
CA HIS A 156 18.25 -16.64 11.23
C HIS A 156 17.72 -15.95 12.49
N LEU A 157 18.35 -16.13 13.64
CA LEU A 157 17.95 -15.45 14.88
C LEU A 157 18.25 -13.95 14.84
N GLY A 158 17.46 -13.16 15.51
CA GLY A 158 17.77 -11.74 15.74
C GLY A 158 19.08 -11.56 16.54
N PRO A 159 19.78 -10.39 16.43
CA PRO A 159 21.12 -10.17 16.96
C PRO A 159 21.30 -10.53 18.44
N ALA A 160 20.34 -10.18 19.30
CA ALA A 160 20.41 -10.50 20.73
C ALA A 160 20.36 -12.00 20.99
N LEU A 161 19.51 -12.74 20.26
CA LEU A 161 19.37 -14.18 20.42
C LEU A 161 20.55 -14.92 19.78
N ARG A 162 21.16 -14.40 18.71
CA ARG A 162 22.40 -14.95 18.13
C ARG A 162 23.53 -14.97 19.14
N ARG A 163 23.75 -13.91 19.90
CA ARG A 163 24.76 -13.90 20.97
C ARG A 163 24.52 -15.00 22.02
N THR A 164 23.23 -15.18 22.37
CA THR A 164 22.86 -16.27 23.30
C THR A 164 23.05 -17.64 22.66
N ALA A 165 22.72 -17.80 21.38
CA ALA A 165 22.88 -19.02 20.64
C ALA A 165 24.37 -19.35 20.42
N ALA A 166 25.25 -18.36 20.16
CA ALA A 166 26.69 -18.54 20.03
C ALA A 166 27.32 -19.11 21.30
N ALA A 167 26.87 -18.66 22.47
CA ALA A 167 27.33 -19.24 23.74
C ALA A 167 26.89 -20.70 23.94
N LEU A 168 25.76 -21.11 23.33
CA LEU A 168 25.21 -22.47 23.43
C LEU A 168 25.75 -23.41 22.35
N LEU A 169 25.82 -22.95 21.11
CA LEU A 169 26.06 -23.75 19.91
C LEU A 169 27.52 -23.67 19.40
N GLY A 170 28.30 -22.71 19.87
CA GLY A 170 29.62 -22.39 19.36
C GLY A 170 29.63 -21.21 18.41
N ALA A 171 30.74 -20.99 17.69
CA ALA A 171 30.85 -19.81 16.80
C ALA A 171 29.78 -19.81 15.74
N ILE A 172 28.88 -18.85 15.85
CA ILE A 172 27.92 -18.47 14.81
C ILE A 172 28.53 -17.25 14.13
N ALA A 173 28.48 -17.18 12.79
CA ALA A 173 28.90 -16.00 12.07
C ALA A 173 28.21 -14.77 12.63
N ASP A 174 28.97 -13.84 13.20
CA ASP A 174 28.44 -12.57 13.65
C ASP A 174 28.34 -11.66 12.41
N PRO A 175 27.15 -11.33 11.92
CA PRO A 175 27.00 -10.43 10.78
C PRO A 175 27.32 -8.98 11.14
N THR A 176 27.61 -8.68 12.39
CA THR A 176 28.11 -7.37 12.81
C THR A 176 29.55 -7.21 12.35
N ASP A 177 29.70 -6.88 11.06
CA ASP A 177 30.91 -6.25 10.56
C ASP A 177 31.17 -5.00 11.40
N PRO A 178 32.39 -4.79 11.94
CA PRO A 178 32.76 -3.58 12.65
C PRO A 178 32.67 -2.31 11.80
N ALA A 179 32.30 -2.39 10.53
CA ALA A 179 32.17 -1.27 9.60
C ALA A 179 30.98 -0.35 9.85
N GLY A 180 30.09 -0.62 10.79
CA GLY A 180 28.91 0.19 11.08
C GLY A 180 27.70 -0.19 10.22
N TYR A 181 26.50 -0.11 10.80
CA TYR A 181 25.24 -0.35 10.09
C TYR A 181 24.98 0.77 9.06
N GLU A 182 24.78 0.40 7.81
CA GLU A 182 24.33 1.27 6.74
C GLU A 182 22.96 0.78 6.26
N GLU A 183 21.95 1.67 6.33
CA GLU A 183 20.61 1.33 5.91
C GLU A 183 20.50 1.35 4.39
N THR A 184 20.19 0.21 3.80
CA THR A 184 19.90 0.11 2.37
C THR A 184 18.41 -0.09 2.18
N LEU A 185 17.73 0.94 1.63
CA LEU A 185 16.31 0.90 1.34
C LEU A 185 16.04 0.34 -0.06
N PRO A 186 14.90 -0.33 -0.28
CA PRO A 186 14.45 -0.70 -1.62
C PRO A 186 14.37 0.54 -2.51
N ALA A 187 14.86 0.43 -3.75
CA ALA A 187 14.72 1.53 -4.70
C ALA A 187 13.23 1.82 -4.98
N PRO A 188 12.83 3.10 -5.05
CA PRO A 188 11.46 3.45 -5.40
C PRO A 188 11.13 2.95 -6.82
N PRO A 189 9.86 2.67 -7.14
CA PRO A 189 9.45 2.25 -8.47
C PRO A 189 9.90 3.25 -9.53
N ALA A 190 10.50 2.74 -10.61
CA ALA A 190 10.95 3.58 -11.71
C ALA A 190 9.75 4.07 -12.53
N ARG A 191 9.69 5.38 -12.81
CA ARG A 191 8.71 5.96 -13.74
C ARG A 191 9.00 5.51 -15.14
N ARG A 192 7.99 5.15 -15.91
CA ARG A 192 8.11 4.74 -17.31
C ARG A 192 7.61 5.87 -18.23
N PRO A 193 8.34 6.20 -19.31
CA PRO A 193 7.88 7.20 -20.25
C PRO A 193 6.64 6.69 -21.02
N LEU A 194 5.64 7.56 -21.15
CA LEU A 194 4.47 7.29 -21.97
C LEU A 194 4.80 7.63 -23.42
N THR A 195 4.81 6.60 -24.28
CA THR A 195 5.18 6.77 -25.70
C THR A 195 3.96 6.59 -26.60
N THR A 196 3.59 7.66 -27.30
CA THR A 196 2.54 7.65 -28.33
C THR A 196 3.13 7.64 -29.76
N ALA A 197 4.40 8.01 -29.91
CA ALA A 197 5.06 8.09 -31.21
C ALA A 197 5.23 6.71 -31.85
N GLY A 198 4.95 6.63 -33.18
CA GLY A 198 5.21 5.45 -33.99
C GLY A 198 4.17 4.32 -33.92
N ARG A 199 3.11 4.45 -33.13
CA ARG A 199 2.02 3.46 -33.11
C ARG A 199 1.14 3.57 -34.36
N SER A 200 0.83 2.41 -34.96
CA SER A 200 0.02 2.29 -36.18
C SER A 200 -1.47 2.48 -35.91
N LEU A 201 -2.26 2.66 -36.99
CA LEU A 201 -3.72 2.69 -36.92
C LEU A 201 -4.30 1.37 -36.36
N ALA A 202 -3.71 0.23 -36.72
CA ALA A 202 -4.13 -1.07 -36.24
C ALA A 202 -3.93 -1.20 -34.71
N GLU A 203 -2.75 -0.87 -34.20
CA GLU A 203 -2.46 -0.88 -32.76
C GLU A 203 -3.36 0.08 -31.99
N THR A 204 -3.69 1.24 -32.57
CA THR A 204 -4.63 2.20 -31.99
C THR A 204 -6.04 1.60 -31.91
N ALA A 205 -6.51 0.96 -32.97
CA ALA A 205 -7.83 0.33 -32.99
C ALA A 205 -7.93 -0.83 -31.99
N GLU A 206 -6.88 -1.66 -31.89
CA GLU A 206 -6.80 -2.76 -30.92
C GLU A 206 -6.82 -2.24 -29.49
N LEU A 207 -6.05 -1.19 -29.18
CA LEU A 207 -6.05 -0.55 -27.85
C LEU A 207 -7.44 -0.03 -27.48
N VAL A 208 -8.10 0.70 -28.36
CA VAL A 208 -9.45 1.23 -28.13
C VAL A 208 -10.46 0.09 -27.92
N ALA A 209 -10.38 -0.97 -28.74
CA ALA A 209 -11.25 -2.13 -28.59
C ALA A 209 -11.01 -2.89 -27.27
N ALA A 210 -9.78 -2.97 -26.79
CA ALA A 210 -9.45 -3.55 -25.50
C ALA A 210 -10.03 -2.70 -24.34
N LEU A 211 -9.83 -1.38 -24.39
CA LEU A 211 -10.35 -0.44 -23.41
C LEU A 211 -11.89 -0.44 -23.35
N ALA A 212 -12.54 -0.60 -24.49
CA ALA A 212 -13.99 -0.71 -24.54
C ALA A 212 -14.54 -1.97 -23.85
N LYS A 213 -13.73 -2.97 -23.55
CA LYS A 213 -14.12 -4.25 -22.92
C LYS A 213 -13.78 -4.32 -21.42
N THR A 214 -13.04 -3.37 -20.89
CA THR A 214 -12.56 -3.38 -19.51
C THR A 214 -13.02 -2.14 -18.73
N ASN A 215 -13.28 -2.34 -17.45
CA ASN A 215 -13.49 -1.23 -16.50
C ASN A 215 -12.22 -0.92 -15.67
N ALA A 216 -11.12 -1.62 -15.94
CA ALA A 216 -9.86 -1.52 -15.19
C ALA A 216 -8.71 -1.00 -16.07
N ALA A 217 -9.00 0.00 -16.91
CA ALA A 217 -7.99 0.66 -17.74
C ALA A 217 -6.98 1.43 -16.89
N THR A 218 -5.71 1.32 -17.24
CA THR A 218 -4.64 2.13 -16.62
C THR A 218 -4.67 3.57 -17.16
N THR A 219 -4.06 4.49 -16.41
CA THR A 219 -3.86 5.87 -16.88
C THR A 219 -3.06 5.89 -18.19
N GLU A 220 -1.98 5.10 -18.27
CA GLU A 220 -1.15 4.98 -19.46
C GLU A 220 -1.95 4.58 -20.70
N GLU A 221 -2.75 3.51 -20.61
CA GLU A 221 -3.59 3.02 -21.70
C GLU A 221 -4.63 4.04 -22.14
N THR A 222 -5.31 4.65 -21.19
CA THR A 222 -6.36 5.65 -21.45
C THR A 222 -5.80 6.89 -22.13
N GLU A 223 -4.73 7.48 -21.59
CA GLU A 223 -4.11 8.69 -22.14
C GLU A 223 -3.45 8.43 -23.49
N THR A 224 -2.84 7.27 -23.67
CA THR A 224 -2.30 6.83 -24.96
C THR A 224 -3.41 6.74 -26.00
N ALA A 225 -4.54 6.10 -25.69
CA ALA A 225 -5.66 5.97 -26.62
C ALA A 225 -6.25 7.33 -27.01
N LEU A 226 -6.46 8.24 -26.03
CA LEU A 226 -6.97 9.58 -26.29
C LEU A 226 -6.07 10.38 -27.23
N ASP A 227 -4.76 10.40 -26.97
CA ASP A 227 -3.80 11.16 -27.79
C ASP A 227 -3.64 10.56 -29.20
N LEU A 228 -3.59 9.23 -29.32
CA LEU A 228 -3.52 8.54 -30.62
C LEU A 228 -4.76 8.79 -31.48
N LEU A 229 -5.96 8.73 -30.89
CA LEU A 229 -7.18 9.02 -31.60
C LEU A 229 -7.18 10.45 -32.16
N VAL A 230 -6.70 11.43 -31.38
CA VAL A 230 -6.59 12.82 -31.81
C VAL A 230 -5.55 12.97 -32.91
N ARG A 231 -4.34 12.42 -32.74
CA ARG A 231 -3.23 12.48 -33.71
C ARG A 231 -3.60 11.88 -35.06
N HIS A 232 -4.14 10.67 -35.05
CA HIS A 232 -4.52 9.98 -36.29
C HIS A 232 -5.71 10.64 -36.96
N THR A 233 -6.66 11.23 -36.20
CA THR A 233 -7.73 12.03 -36.77
C THR A 233 -7.20 13.25 -37.51
N HIS A 234 -6.22 13.96 -36.93
CA HIS A 234 -5.58 15.10 -37.57
C HIS A 234 -4.81 14.73 -38.84
N GLN A 235 -4.21 13.53 -38.86
CA GLN A 235 -3.47 13.02 -40.04
C GLN A 235 -4.41 12.53 -41.15
N ASP A 236 -5.29 11.59 -40.83
CA ASP A 236 -6.27 10.99 -41.77
C ASP A 236 -7.41 10.33 -40.98
N ARG A 237 -8.49 11.09 -40.77
CA ARG A 237 -9.70 10.61 -40.10
C ARG A 237 -10.32 9.41 -40.80
N THR A 238 -10.28 9.37 -42.14
CA THR A 238 -10.92 8.32 -42.93
C THR A 238 -10.21 6.99 -42.76
N ALA A 239 -8.88 7.00 -42.80
CA ALA A 239 -8.06 5.82 -42.56
C ALA A 239 -8.24 5.29 -41.10
N LEU A 240 -8.28 6.19 -40.11
CA LEU A 240 -8.54 5.81 -38.74
C LEU A 240 -9.93 5.19 -38.56
N ALA A 241 -10.98 5.80 -39.14
CA ALA A 241 -12.33 5.26 -39.11
C ALA A 241 -12.42 3.86 -39.72
N ALA A 242 -11.73 3.64 -40.83
CA ALA A 242 -11.65 2.32 -41.48
C ALA A 242 -10.98 1.25 -40.58
N ALA A 243 -9.98 1.63 -39.76
CA ALA A 243 -9.33 0.73 -38.82
C ALA A 243 -10.20 0.44 -37.57
N LEU A 244 -10.95 1.45 -37.07
CA LEU A 244 -11.78 1.32 -35.88
C LEU A 244 -13.06 0.49 -36.13
N LEU A 245 -13.67 0.59 -37.30
CA LEU A 245 -14.93 -0.08 -37.61
C LEU A 245 -14.93 -1.59 -37.34
N PRO A 246 -13.97 -2.40 -37.87
CA PRO A 246 -13.92 -3.82 -37.60
C PRO A 246 -13.58 -4.14 -36.14
N ALA A 247 -12.74 -3.33 -35.49
CA ALA A 247 -12.29 -3.53 -34.11
C ALA A 247 -13.41 -3.30 -33.07
N LEU A 248 -14.39 -2.45 -33.41
CA LEU A 248 -15.52 -2.06 -32.57
C LEU A 248 -16.87 -2.61 -33.06
N ALA A 249 -16.86 -3.57 -33.98
CA ALA A 249 -18.10 -4.13 -34.59
C ALA A 249 -19.07 -4.78 -33.58
N ASP A 250 -18.57 -5.22 -32.44
CA ASP A 250 -19.35 -5.77 -31.34
C ASP A 250 -20.03 -4.70 -30.47
N ARG A 251 -19.67 -3.40 -30.65
CA ARG A 251 -20.23 -2.31 -29.89
C ARG A 251 -21.53 -1.78 -30.52
N HIS A 252 -22.60 -1.78 -29.73
CA HIS A 252 -23.92 -1.31 -30.18
C HIS A 252 -23.86 0.10 -30.80
N TRP A 253 -23.17 1.04 -30.14
CA TRP A 253 -23.08 2.42 -30.61
C TRP A 253 -22.23 2.62 -31.90
N ALA A 254 -21.36 1.64 -32.25
CA ALA A 254 -20.54 1.71 -33.45
C ALA A 254 -21.27 1.24 -34.72
N ARG A 255 -22.44 0.58 -34.60
CA ARG A 255 -23.19 0.02 -35.72
C ARG A 255 -23.85 1.12 -36.55
N GLN A 256 -23.93 0.91 -37.87
CA GLN A 256 -24.48 1.91 -38.80
C GLN A 256 -26.00 2.07 -38.71
N ASP A 257 -26.69 1.07 -38.23
CA ASP A 257 -28.16 1.02 -38.08
C ASP A 257 -28.68 1.65 -36.77
N THR A 258 -27.79 2.02 -35.88
CA THR A 258 -28.11 2.75 -34.66
C THR A 258 -27.94 4.26 -34.86
N GLY A 259 -28.83 5.08 -34.40
CA GLY A 259 -28.71 6.54 -34.42
C GLY A 259 -27.45 7.05 -33.71
N HIS A 260 -27.43 8.36 -33.35
CA HIS A 260 -26.29 8.88 -32.58
C HIS A 260 -26.19 8.18 -31.23
N ALA A 261 -24.96 7.94 -30.80
CA ALA A 261 -24.66 7.38 -29.47
C ALA A 261 -24.89 8.42 -28.38
N ASP A 262 -25.34 7.99 -27.22
CA ASP A 262 -25.43 8.86 -26.05
C ASP A 262 -24.04 9.05 -25.43
N PRO A 263 -23.49 10.28 -25.44
CA PRO A 263 -22.13 10.54 -24.94
C PRO A 263 -21.98 10.28 -23.43
N ASP A 264 -23.08 10.24 -22.65
CA ASP A 264 -23.03 9.99 -21.22
C ASP A 264 -22.78 8.52 -20.86
N HIS A 265 -22.95 7.60 -21.82
CA HIS A 265 -22.73 6.17 -21.64
C HIS A 265 -21.41 5.67 -22.21
N LEU A 266 -20.55 6.57 -22.74
CA LEU A 266 -19.27 6.19 -23.35
C LEU A 266 -18.10 6.56 -22.43
N SER A 267 -17.09 5.70 -22.34
CA SER A 267 -15.79 6.03 -21.76
C SER A 267 -15.06 7.07 -22.62
N GLY A 268 -14.03 7.72 -22.09
CA GLY A 268 -13.27 8.72 -22.83
C GLY A 268 -12.75 8.22 -24.21
N PRO A 269 -12.06 7.09 -24.30
CA PRO A 269 -11.63 6.52 -25.57
C PRO A 269 -12.78 6.12 -26.49
N GLU A 270 -13.88 5.56 -25.97
CA GLU A 270 -15.05 5.24 -26.76
C GLU A 270 -15.73 6.49 -27.32
N LEU A 271 -15.79 7.57 -26.52
CA LEU A 271 -16.36 8.85 -26.94
C LEU A 271 -15.60 9.44 -28.14
N LEU A 272 -14.26 9.43 -28.09
CA LEU A 272 -13.46 9.91 -29.22
C LEU A 272 -13.59 8.97 -30.43
N ALA A 273 -13.61 7.67 -30.25
CA ALA A 273 -13.85 6.72 -31.33
C ALA A 273 -15.21 6.92 -32.00
N ALA A 274 -16.27 7.15 -31.19
CA ALA A 274 -17.60 7.47 -31.69
C ALA A 274 -17.62 8.81 -32.48
N ALA A 275 -16.85 9.81 -32.06
CA ALA A 275 -16.66 11.05 -32.80
C ALA A 275 -15.96 10.79 -34.15
N VAL A 276 -14.88 10.01 -34.17
CA VAL A 276 -14.17 9.62 -35.41
C VAL A 276 -15.11 8.94 -36.38
N LEU A 277 -15.95 8.02 -35.90
CA LEU A 277 -16.93 7.27 -36.70
C LEU A 277 -18.17 8.07 -37.08
N GLY A 278 -18.30 9.35 -36.66
CA GLY A 278 -19.47 10.19 -36.94
C GLY A 278 -20.75 9.71 -36.23
N ARG A 279 -20.62 9.12 -35.04
CA ARG A 279 -21.72 8.59 -34.24
C ARG A 279 -22.21 9.55 -33.14
N LEU A 280 -21.70 10.78 -33.10
CA LEU A 280 -22.08 11.81 -32.13
C LEU A 280 -22.60 13.06 -32.83
N ASP A 281 -23.56 13.69 -32.21
CA ASP A 281 -24.00 15.06 -32.61
C ASP A 281 -23.10 16.06 -31.83
N PRO A 282 -22.42 17.01 -32.51
CA PRO A 282 -21.70 18.08 -31.84
C PRO A 282 -22.52 18.85 -30.79
N ALA A 283 -23.83 18.95 -30.96
CA ALA A 283 -24.73 19.63 -30.00
C ALA A 283 -24.80 18.89 -28.66
N ASP A 284 -24.67 17.56 -28.63
CA ASP A 284 -24.69 16.73 -27.41
C ASP A 284 -23.38 16.79 -26.64
N LEU A 285 -22.31 17.26 -27.30
CA LEU A 285 -20.99 17.44 -26.70
C LEU A 285 -20.79 18.81 -26.05
N ALA A 286 -21.67 19.74 -26.27
CA ALA A 286 -21.60 21.07 -25.64
C ALA A 286 -21.52 20.97 -24.12
N PRO A 287 -20.78 21.90 -23.46
CA PRO A 287 -20.66 21.88 -22.00
C PRO A 287 -22.05 21.80 -21.35
N GLN A 288 -22.28 20.70 -20.63
CA GLN A 288 -23.54 20.55 -19.92
C GLN A 288 -23.65 21.64 -18.86
N ARG A 289 -24.79 22.37 -18.84
CA ARG A 289 -25.13 23.19 -17.69
C ARG A 289 -25.14 22.32 -16.44
N PRO A 290 -24.69 22.85 -15.30
CA PRO A 290 -24.78 22.10 -14.05
C PRO A 290 -26.22 21.58 -13.93
N ILE A 291 -26.38 20.27 -13.86
CA ILE A 291 -27.70 19.68 -13.62
C ILE A 291 -28.09 20.14 -12.21
N ASN A 292 -29.01 21.12 -12.14
CA ASN A 292 -29.63 21.58 -10.89
C ASN A 292 -30.55 20.49 -10.32
N GLY A 293 -30.18 19.25 -10.38
CA GLY A 293 -30.89 18.10 -9.87
C GLY A 293 -30.23 17.55 -8.61
N ARG A 294 -31.03 17.20 -7.63
CA ARG A 294 -30.63 16.51 -6.40
C ARG A 294 -30.14 15.08 -6.72
N GLY A 295 -29.06 14.95 -7.50
CA GLY A 295 -28.42 13.66 -7.76
C GLY A 295 -27.56 13.24 -6.58
N PHE A 296 -27.56 11.97 -6.24
CA PHE A 296 -26.56 11.33 -5.38
C PHE A 296 -25.19 11.64 -5.98
N GLY A 297 -24.27 12.25 -5.22
CA GLY A 297 -22.89 12.49 -5.66
C GLY A 297 -22.48 13.95 -5.88
N GLN A 298 -23.38 14.92 -5.94
CA GLN A 298 -23.04 16.34 -6.21
C GLN A 298 -22.07 16.99 -5.18
N HIS A 299 -21.71 16.30 -4.10
CA HIS A 299 -20.92 16.86 -3.01
C HIS A 299 -19.59 16.10 -2.76
N CYS A 300 -19.29 15.03 -3.49
CA CYS A 300 -18.04 14.32 -3.32
C CYS A 300 -16.97 14.77 -4.31
N ILE A 301 -15.72 14.61 -3.92
CA ILE A 301 -14.59 14.99 -4.77
C ILE A 301 -14.45 14.09 -6.00
N HIS A 302 -14.88 12.84 -5.91
CA HIS A 302 -14.79 11.86 -7.00
C HIS A 302 -15.67 12.23 -8.19
N ASP A 303 -16.88 12.75 -7.91
CA ASP A 303 -17.75 13.31 -8.95
C ASP A 303 -17.08 14.52 -9.64
N ALA A 304 -16.38 15.37 -8.88
CA ALA A 304 -15.63 16.48 -9.46
C ALA A 304 -14.48 16.00 -10.35
N LEU A 305 -13.71 15.01 -9.92
CA LEU A 305 -12.64 14.39 -10.71
C LEU A 305 -13.17 13.74 -11.99
N GLN A 306 -14.26 12.97 -11.87
CA GLN A 306 -14.93 12.37 -13.03
C GLN A 306 -15.45 13.41 -14.03
N ARG A 307 -16.03 14.52 -13.55
CA ARG A 307 -16.49 15.60 -14.42
C ARG A 307 -15.36 16.28 -15.18
N VAL A 308 -14.20 16.46 -14.56
CA VAL A 308 -13.04 17.02 -15.22
C VAL A 308 -12.55 16.10 -16.36
N THR A 309 -12.41 14.80 -16.11
CA THR A 309 -12.00 13.84 -17.13
C THR A 309 -13.04 13.73 -18.25
N THR A 310 -14.33 13.72 -17.93
CA THR A 310 -15.42 13.70 -18.91
C THR A 310 -15.44 14.99 -19.75
N ALA A 311 -15.28 16.16 -19.13
CA ALA A 311 -15.28 17.44 -19.86
C ALA A 311 -14.13 17.51 -20.86
N ARG A 312 -12.91 17.05 -20.48
CA ARG A 312 -11.76 16.95 -21.39
C ARG A 312 -12.04 16.00 -22.55
N ALA A 313 -12.59 14.82 -22.28
CA ALA A 313 -12.93 13.85 -23.34
C ALA A 313 -14.00 14.40 -24.31
N ARG A 314 -15.05 15.07 -23.80
CA ARG A 314 -16.09 15.71 -24.62
C ARG A 314 -15.54 16.85 -25.48
N GLU A 315 -14.67 17.67 -24.90
CA GLU A 315 -13.98 18.73 -25.64
C GLU A 315 -13.10 18.17 -26.76
N ALA A 316 -12.30 17.11 -26.49
CA ALA A 316 -11.49 16.42 -27.48
C ALA A 316 -12.36 15.79 -28.59
N ALA A 317 -13.49 15.15 -28.25
CA ALA A 317 -14.45 14.60 -29.20
C ALA A 317 -15.09 15.68 -30.09
N LEU A 318 -15.45 16.83 -29.50
CA LEU A 318 -15.97 17.97 -30.26
C LEU A 318 -14.91 18.48 -31.26
N ARG A 319 -13.64 18.60 -30.86
CA ARG A 319 -12.55 19.01 -31.75
C ARG A 319 -12.33 17.99 -32.86
N VAL A 320 -12.42 16.68 -32.60
CA VAL A 320 -12.39 15.63 -33.62
C VAL A 320 -13.46 15.83 -34.70
N LEU A 321 -14.63 16.32 -34.33
CA LEU A 321 -15.76 16.56 -35.25
C LEU A 321 -15.64 17.88 -36.03
N THR A 322 -15.07 18.93 -35.41
CA THR A 322 -15.14 20.30 -35.95
C THR A 322 -13.81 20.82 -36.49
N ASP A 323 -12.74 20.71 -35.67
CA ASP A 323 -11.42 21.27 -35.98
C ASP A 323 -10.34 20.42 -35.27
N PRO A 324 -9.89 19.31 -35.90
CA PRO A 324 -9.00 18.34 -35.28
C PRO A 324 -7.67 18.93 -34.85
N LEU A 325 -7.30 18.67 -33.60
CA LEU A 325 -6.03 19.09 -33.01
C LEU A 325 -4.89 18.13 -33.41
N PRO A 326 -3.63 18.60 -33.49
CA PRO A 326 -2.49 17.75 -33.86
C PRO A 326 -2.17 16.70 -32.78
N PHE A 327 -2.45 16.98 -31.51
CA PHE A 327 -2.29 16.11 -30.33
C PHE A 327 -2.95 16.77 -29.12
N LEU A 328 -3.01 16.05 -27.98
CA LEU A 328 -3.48 16.61 -26.72
C LEU A 328 -2.34 17.25 -25.93
N LEU A 329 -2.58 18.40 -25.29
CA LEU A 329 -1.58 19.09 -24.46
C LEU A 329 -1.34 18.35 -23.14
N ALA A 330 -2.39 17.79 -22.55
CA ALA A 330 -2.34 17.16 -21.23
C ALA A 330 -1.86 15.71 -21.24
N THR A 331 -1.50 15.14 -22.39
CA THR A 331 -0.92 13.78 -22.45
C THR A 331 0.32 13.72 -21.54
N PRO A 332 0.38 12.82 -20.56
CA PRO A 332 1.51 12.76 -19.63
C PRO A 332 2.83 12.43 -20.31
N THR A 333 3.95 12.84 -19.72
CA THR A 333 5.28 12.31 -20.06
C THR A 333 5.50 10.94 -19.43
N TRP A 334 4.95 10.72 -18.24
CA TRP A 334 5.18 9.54 -17.40
C TRP A 334 3.89 8.77 -17.12
N ASP A 335 4.00 7.46 -16.94
CA ASP A 335 2.90 6.53 -16.64
C ASP A 335 2.08 6.89 -15.38
N CYS A 336 2.69 7.61 -14.44
CA CYS A 336 2.03 8.14 -13.24
C CYS A 336 1.13 9.37 -13.49
N GLY A 337 1.03 9.85 -14.73
CA GLY A 337 0.23 11.03 -15.08
C GLY A 337 0.99 12.36 -15.09
N THR A 338 2.25 12.38 -14.66
CA THR A 338 3.08 13.60 -14.64
C THR A 338 3.47 14.04 -16.05
N LEU A 339 3.43 15.35 -16.29
CA LEU A 339 3.86 16.02 -17.51
C LEU A 339 5.11 16.85 -17.22
N GLU A 340 6.15 16.72 -18.04
CA GLU A 340 7.34 17.56 -17.93
C GLU A 340 7.11 18.96 -18.53
N PRO A 341 7.64 20.02 -17.91
CA PRO A 341 7.45 21.39 -18.38
C PRO A 341 7.93 21.59 -19.81
N GLN A 342 9.05 20.98 -20.18
CA GLN A 342 9.64 21.12 -21.51
C GLN A 342 8.76 20.50 -22.60
N ASP A 343 8.06 19.40 -22.28
CA ASP A 343 7.11 18.77 -23.20
C ASP A 343 5.91 19.69 -23.45
N LEU A 344 5.36 20.30 -22.39
CA LEU A 344 4.24 21.21 -22.53
C LEU A 344 4.63 22.48 -23.32
N ILE A 345 5.81 23.06 -23.05
CA ILE A 345 6.34 24.20 -23.81
C ILE A 345 6.52 23.83 -25.29
N THR A 346 7.07 22.66 -25.56
CA THR A 346 7.23 22.15 -26.94
C THR A 346 5.89 21.99 -27.65
N ARG A 347 4.89 21.44 -26.96
CA ARG A 347 3.53 21.27 -27.50
C ARG A 347 2.83 22.61 -27.76
N LEU A 348 2.94 23.57 -26.84
CA LEU A 348 2.40 24.93 -27.04
C LEU A 348 3.08 25.65 -28.21
N THR A 349 4.41 25.49 -28.36
CA THR A 349 5.15 26.00 -29.51
C THR A 349 4.63 25.41 -30.83
N ALA A 350 4.37 24.11 -30.85
CA ALA A 350 3.80 23.48 -32.05
C ALA A 350 2.39 23.97 -32.35
N TYR A 351 1.53 24.15 -31.33
CA TYR A 351 0.19 24.73 -31.50
C TYR A 351 0.26 26.13 -32.11
N ALA A 352 1.14 26.99 -31.60
CA ALA A 352 1.34 28.32 -32.13
C ALA A 352 1.78 28.29 -33.60
N ARG A 353 2.70 27.37 -34.01
CA ARG A 353 3.11 27.20 -35.39
C ARG A 353 2.01 26.71 -36.32
N HIS A 354 1.12 25.88 -35.83
CA HIS A 354 -0.04 25.36 -36.59
C HIS A 354 -1.25 26.32 -36.54
N GLY A 355 -1.18 27.41 -35.80
CA GLY A 355 -2.32 28.32 -35.60
C GLY A 355 -3.49 27.68 -34.82
N CYS A 356 -3.21 26.61 -34.06
CA CYS A 356 -4.24 25.92 -33.27
C CYS A 356 -4.52 26.64 -31.97
N VAL A 357 -5.81 26.74 -31.61
CA VAL A 357 -6.24 27.24 -30.31
C VAL A 357 -6.33 26.09 -29.33
N PRO A 358 -5.60 26.12 -28.20
CA PRO A 358 -5.71 25.11 -27.16
C PRO A 358 -7.14 24.93 -26.65
N ALA A 359 -7.51 23.68 -26.47
CA ALA A 359 -8.78 23.32 -25.87
C ALA A 359 -8.73 23.60 -24.36
N PRO A 360 -9.68 24.41 -23.80
CA PRO A 360 -9.59 24.93 -22.44
C PRO A 360 -9.51 23.86 -21.34
N ALA A 361 -10.25 22.76 -21.44
CA ALA A 361 -10.20 21.69 -20.45
C ALA A 361 -8.92 20.86 -20.57
N ASP A 362 -8.43 20.61 -21.79
CA ASP A 362 -7.17 19.89 -22.00
C ASP A 362 -5.98 20.73 -21.51
N PHE A 363 -5.94 22.03 -21.78
CA PHE A 363 -4.88 22.90 -21.25
C PHE A 363 -4.93 23.04 -19.73
N ALA A 364 -6.10 23.15 -19.13
CA ALA A 364 -6.26 23.17 -17.68
C ALA A 364 -5.76 21.87 -17.03
N GLN A 365 -6.09 20.72 -17.65
CA GLN A 365 -5.57 19.42 -17.21
C GLN A 365 -4.04 19.35 -17.36
N ALA A 366 -3.47 19.92 -18.43
CA ALA A 366 -2.03 20.00 -18.60
C ALA A 366 -1.34 20.77 -17.47
N LEU A 367 -1.94 21.89 -17.03
CA LEU A 367 -1.43 22.67 -15.89
C LEU A 367 -1.46 21.85 -14.58
N LEU A 368 -2.51 21.06 -14.32
CA LEU A 368 -2.57 20.19 -13.13
C LEU A 368 -1.52 19.07 -13.15
N ARG A 369 -1.13 18.62 -14.34
CA ARG A 369 -0.17 17.52 -14.55
C ARG A 369 1.27 17.95 -14.60
N VAL A 370 1.53 19.21 -15.02
CA VAL A 370 2.90 19.67 -15.23
C VAL A 370 3.66 19.78 -13.93
N ARG A 371 4.87 19.19 -13.89
CA ARG A 371 5.79 19.33 -12.77
C ARG A 371 6.17 20.80 -12.60
N ARG A 372 6.03 21.32 -11.40
CA ARG A 372 6.40 22.71 -11.12
C ARG A 372 7.91 22.86 -11.21
N ASP A 373 8.33 23.77 -12.06
CA ASP A 373 9.74 24.11 -12.27
C ASP A 373 9.86 25.62 -12.59
N PRO A 374 10.23 26.44 -11.62
CA PRO A 374 10.40 27.88 -11.83
C PRO A 374 11.44 28.22 -12.91
N HIS A 375 12.42 27.34 -13.17
CA HIS A 375 13.41 27.57 -14.20
C HIS A 375 12.84 27.49 -15.63
N ALA A 376 11.76 26.74 -15.82
CA ALA A 376 11.07 26.64 -17.11
C ALA A 376 10.11 27.83 -17.37
N ALA A 377 9.82 28.66 -16.35
CA ALA A 377 8.86 29.76 -16.46
C ALA A 377 9.26 30.81 -17.50
N ALA A 378 10.54 31.15 -17.59
CA ALA A 378 11.04 32.11 -18.57
C ALA A 378 10.87 31.60 -20.02
N GLN A 379 10.99 30.31 -20.26
CA GLN A 379 10.75 29.70 -21.57
C GLN A 379 9.25 29.69 -21.92
N ALA A 380 8.40 29.45 -20.93
CA ALA A 380 6.96 29.53 -21.12
C ALA A 380 6.50 30.97 -21.45
N GLU A 381 7.03 31.97 -20.74
CA GLU A 381 6.75 33.39 -21.00
C GLU A 381 7.20 33.82 -22.40
N ALA A 382 8.37 33.30 -22.86
CA ALA A 382 8.92 33.58 -24.18
C ALA A 382 8.05 33.10 -25.36
N LEU A 383 7.03 32.27 -25.12
CA LEU A 383 6.03 31.90 -26.12
C LEU A 383 5.18 33.08 -26.57
N ALA A 384 5.09 34.14 -25.74
CA ALA A 384 4.31 35.34 -25.98
C ALA A 384 2.81 35.11 -26.27
N THR A 385 2.26 33.97 -25.82
CA THR A 385 0.84 33.62 -25.90
C THR A 385 0.17 33.72 -24.53
N ASP A 386 -1.17 33.73 -24.48
CA ASP A 386 -1.90 33.72 -23.20
C ASP A 386 -1.62 32.43 -22.41
N GLU A 387 -1.57 31.29 -23.09
CA GLU A 387 -1.27 30.00 -22.48
C GLU A 387 0.18 29.96 -21.96
N GLY A 388 1.14 30.56 -22.67
CA GLY A 388 2.52 30.67 -22.23
C GLY A 388 2.64 31.46 -20.93
N ARG A 389 1.94 32.61 -20.85
CA ARG A 389 1.89 33.41 -19.61
C ARG A 389 1.20 32.69 -18.45
N ARG A 390 0.10 31.98 -18.72
CA ARG A 390 -0.61 31.17 -17.71
C ARG A 390 0.25 30.01 -17.23
N LEU A 391 0.99 29.33 -18.12
CA LEU A 391 1.94 28.29 -17.77
C LEU A 391 3.07 28.85 -16.90
N ALA A 392 3.69 29.99 -17.27
CA ALA A 392 4.74 30.64 -16.49
C ALA A 392 4.25 31.00 -15.08
N ALA A 393 3.06 31.57 -14.97
CA ALA A 393 2.42 31.88 -13.69
C ALA A 393 2.19 30.62 -12.85
N TRP A 394 1.75 29.52 -13.48
CA TRP A 394 1.54 28.23 -12.79
C TRP A 394 2.84 27.59 -12.31
N LEU A 395 3.91 27.63 -13.11
CA LEU A 395 5.21 27.06 -12.78
C LEU A 395 5.91 27.78 -11.62
N THR A 396 5.61 29.09 -11.42
CA THR A 396 6.16 29.93 -10.35
C THR A 396 5.23 30.06 -9.15
N ALA A 397 3.96 29.70 -9.28
CA ALA A 397 3.02 29.75 -8.17
C ALA A 397 3.41 28.76 -7.06
N ASP A 398 3.15 29.14 -5.83
CA ASP A 398 3.16 28.20 -4.71
C ASP A 398 2.24 27.02 -5.04
N GLY A 399 2.61 25.81 -4.61
CA GLY A 399 1.82 24.60 -4.81
C GLY A 399 0.39 24.73 -4.29
N ALA A 400 -0.34 23.63 -4.23
CA ALA A 400 -1.61 23.62 -3.53
C ALA A 400 -1.41 24.07 -2.09
N PRO A 401 -2.36 24.86 -1.56
CA PRO A 401 -2.22 25.35 -0.19
C PRO A 401 -2.26 24.16 0.78
N ALA A 402 -1.30 24.16 1.73
CA ALA A 402 -1.24 23.12 2.75
C ALA A 402 -2.54 23.14 3.61
N PRO A 403 -2.97 21.98 4.12
CA PRO A 403 -4.04 21.92 5.11
C PRO A 403 -3.72 22.81 6.30
N HIS A 404 -4.57 23.77 6.62
CA HIS A 404 -4.28 24.77 7.65
C HIS A 404 -4.97 24.47 8.98
N THR A 405 -5.94 23.57 9.00
CA THR A 405 -6.68 23.20 10.21
C THR A 405 -6.69 21.69 10.39
N ARG A 406 -6.26 21.25 11.57
CA ARG A 406 -6.31 19.87 12.02
C ARG A 406 -7.16 19.81 13.29
N HIS A 407 -8.18 18.98 13.29
CA HIS A 407 -9.00 18.81 14.49
C HIS A 407 -9.47 17.37 14.66
N VAL A 408 -9.80 17.03 15.92
CA VAL A 408 -10.34 15.73 16.29
C VAL A 408 -11.85 15.80 16.35
N THR A 409 -12.52 14.87 15.70
CA THR A 409 -13.98 14.77 15.71
C THR A 409 -14.45 13.33 15.95
N ASP A 410 -15.59 13.18 16.61
CA ASP A 410 -16.37 11.94 16.74
C ASP A 410 -17.62 11.97 15.84
N ARG A 411 -17.84 13.08 15.12
CA ARG A 411 -19.01 13.29 14.27
C ARG A 411 -18.74 12.73 12.89
N GLY A 412 -19.59 11.80 12.45
CA GLY A 412 -19.61 11.24 11.10
C GLY A 412 -20.21 12.21 10.06
N PRO A 413 -20.28 11.78 8.79
CA PRO A 413 -20.99 12.53 7.77
C PRO A 413 -22.48 12.65 8.13
N ARG A 414 -23.09 13.73 7.68
CA ARG A 414 -24.56 13.87 7.78
C ARG A 414 -25.21 12.84 6.84
N THR A 415 -26.07 12.03 7.38
CA THR A 415 -26.88 11.11 6.60
C THR A 415 -27.89 11.88 5.75
N TRP A 416 -28.35 11.29 4.63
CA TRP A 416 -29.32 11.91 3.73
C TRP A 416 -30.67 12.21 4.40
N TRP A 417 -30.99 11.53 5.52
CA TRP A 417 -32.19 11.78 6.34
C TRP A 417 -31.96 12.82 7.47
N GLY A 418 -30.83 13.52 7.43
CA GLY A 418 -30.54 14.65 8.32
C GLY A 418 -29.94 14.28 9.68
N GLY A 419 -29.80 13.00 10.00
CA GLY A 419 -29.11 12.54 11.20
C GLY A 419 -27.58 12.66 11.08
N GLN A 420 -26.90 12.82 12.19
CA GLN A 420 -25.44 12.73 12.26
C GLN A 420 -25.06 11.35 12.79
N GLN A 421 -24.15 10.67 12.10
CA GLN A 421 -23.66 9.38 12.55
C GLN A 421 -22.57 9.60 13.59
N ASP A 422 -22.67 8.94 14.75
CA ASP A 422 -21.55 8.87 15.70
C ASP A 422 -20.49 7.93 15.15
N MET A 423 -19.25 8.39 15.17
CA MET A 423 -18.10 7.62 14.72
C MET A 423 -16.99 7.66 15.77
N PRO A 424 -16.07 6.69 15.81
CA PRO A 424 -14.88 6.78 16.63
C PRO A 424 -14.12 8.10 16.42
N ARG A 425 -13.52 8.61 17.48
CA ARG A 425 -12.69 9.84 17.40
C ARG A 425 -11.60 9.66 16.35
N ARG A 426 -11.46 10.64 15.49
CA ARG A 426 -10.53 10.65 14.38
C ARG A 426 -10.04 12.05 14.04
N ILE A 427 -8.91 12.13 13.38
CA ILE A 427 -8.36 13.40 12.87
C ILE A 427 -8.98 13.69 11.51
N VAL A 428 -9.39 14.93 11.31
CA VAL A 428 -9.81 15.48 10.01
C VAL A 428 -8.96 16.70 9.68
N LEU A 429 -8.79 16.94 8.39
CA LEU A 429 -8.05 18.07 7.86
C LEU A 429 -8.96 18.96 7.03
N GLU A 430 -8.70 20.28 7.07
CA GLU A 430 -9.38 21.27 6.24
C GLU A 430 -8.43 21.79 5.17
N LEU A 431 -8.86 21.68 3.92
CA LEU A 431 -8.20 22.31 2.78
C LEU A 431 -8.74 23.71 2.59
N PRO A 432 -7.88 24.73 2.45
CA PRO A 432 -8.28 26.06 2.05
C PRO A 432 -8.60 26.13 0.56
N GLU A 433 -9.06 27.31 0.13
CA GLU A 433 -9.33 27.56 -1.27
C GLU A 433 -8.05 27.64 -2.10
N HIS A 434 -8.02 26.95 -3.23
CA HIS A 434 -6.96 27.07 -4.23
C HIS A 434 -7.28 28.22 -5.19
N GLN A 435 -6.79 29.43 -4.90
CA GLN A 435 -7.13 30.67 -5.59
C GLN A 435 -6.86 30.61 -7.10
N PHE A 436 -5.77 30.01 -7.54
CA PHE A 436 -5.43 29.90 -8.96
C PHE A 436 -6.46 29.06 -9.73
N ILE A 437 -6.88 27.91 -9.17
CA ILE A 437 -7.91 27.06 -9.78
C ILE A 437 -9.26 27.83 -9.87
N GLN A 438 -9.61 28.58 -8.83
CA GLN A 438 -10.87 29.32 -8.82
C GLN A 438 -10.91 30.47 -9.84
N LYS A 439 -9.79 31.07 -10.16
CA LYS A 439 -9.70 32.27 -11.03
C LYS A 439 -9.38 31.92 -12.49
N GLU A 440 -8.46 31.01 -12.70
CA GLU A 440 -7.81 30.79 -13.99
C GLU A 440 -8.29 29.52 -14.73
N PHE A 441 -8.97 28.61 -14.02
CA PHE A 441 -9.43 27.37 -14.63
C PHE A 441 -10.89 27.43 -15.10
N PRO A 442 -11.29 26.61 -16.10
CA PRO A 442 -12.69 26.45 -16.47
C PRO A 442 -13.55 26.05 -15.28
N ALA A 443 -14.82 26.47 -15.26
CA ALA A 443 -15.74 26.27 -14.13
C ALA A 443 -15.88 24.80 -13.67
N VAL A 444 -15.72 23.84 -14.60
CA VAL A 444 -15.77 22.41 -14.27
C VAL A 444 -14.64 21.96 -13.32
N PHE A 445 -13.51 22.70 -13.28
CA PHE A 445 -12.38 22.44 -12.38
C PHE A 445 -12.56 23.12 -11.02
N HIS A 446 -13.38 24.13 -10.87
CA HIS A 446 -13.51 24.87 -9.61
C HIS A 446 -13.79 24.00 -8.39
N PRO A 447 -14.58 22.90 -8.47
CA PRO A 447 -14.78 22.01 -7.32
C PRO A 447 -13.49 21.41 -6.75
N LEU A 448 -12.41 21.26 -7.56
CA LEU A 448 -11.10 20.75 -7.10
C LEU A 448 -10.38 21.78 -6.20
N GLY A 449 -10.63 23.07 -6.41
CA GLY A 449 -10.01 24.15 -5.64
C GLY A 449 -10.90 24.75 -4.55
N ARG A 450 -12.07 24.19 -4.25
CA ARG A 450 -12.94 24.69 -3.18
C ARG A 450 -12.42 24.28 -1.80
N PRO A 451 -12.64 25.14 -0.77
CA PRO A 451 -12.38 24.74 0.60
C PRO A 451 -13.16 23.46 0.94
N ARG A 452 -12.50 22.55 1.63
CA ARG A 452 -13.12 21.25 1.93
C ARG A 452 -12.65 20.68 3.26
N THR A 453 -13.61 20.17 4.04
CA THR A 453 -13.36 19.31 5.18
C THR A 453 -13.75 17.88 4.81
N ALA A 454 -12.80 16.97 4.72
CA ALA A 454 -13.06 15.59 4.37
C ALA A 454 -13.50 14.80 5.62
N THR A 455 -14.82 14.62 5.81
CA THR A 455 -15.39 13.97 7.00
C THR A 455 -15.97 12.58 6.75
N GLY A 456 -16.17 12.18 5.50
CA GLY A 456 -16.76 10.89 5.16
C GLY A 456 -16.29 10.34 3.84
N HIS A 457 -16.33 9.02 3.69
CA HIS A 457 -16.09 8.34 2.44
C HIS A 457 -17.33 8.28 1.58
N CYS A 458 -17.17 8.03 0.28
CA CYS A 458 -18.26 7.79 -0.64
C CYS A 458 -18.08 6.45 -1.38
N TRP A 459 -19.21 5.84 -1.73
CA TRP A 459 -19.25 4.47 -2.23
C TRP A 459 -19.06 4.33 -3.76
N HIS A 460 -19.22 5.44 -4.49
CA HIS A 460 -19.48 5.36 -5.93
C HIS A 460 -18.25 5.54 -6.80
N TRP A 461 -17.06 5.43 -6.25
CA TRP A 461 -15.85 5.51 -7.04
C TRP A 461 -14.96 4.26 -6.97
N ARG A 462 -15.41 3.22 -6.31
CA ARG A 462 -14.67 1.96 -6.21
C ARG A 462 -14.28 1.44 -7.59
N GLY A 463 -12.96 1.24 -7.80
CA GLY A 463 -12.37 0.74 -9.03
C GLY A 463 -11.89 1.82 -10.01
N GLN A 464 -12.00 3.12 -9.66
CA GLN A 464 -11.47 4.23 -10.46
C GLN A 464 -10.48 5.12 -9.68
N GLU A 465 -10.16 4.73 -8.46
CA GLU A 465 -9.36 5.50 -7.52
C GLU A 465 -7.97 5.81 -8.09
N LEU A 466 -7.33 4.84 -8.72
CA LEU A 466 -6.00 5.01 -9.31
C LEU A 466 -6.01 5.96 -10.52
N ALA A 467 -7.05 5.92 -11.35
CA ALA A 467 -7.18 6.83 -12.49
C ALA A 467 -7.36 8.29 -12.03
N HIS A 468 -8.03 8.51 -10.90
CA HIS A 468 -8.22 9.84 -10.33
C HIS A 468 -6.91 10.47 -9.84
N LEU A 469 -5.92 9.68 -9.40
CA LEU A 469 -4.60 10.20 -9.01
C LEU A 469 -3.92 10.97 -10.15
N ALA A 470 -4.09 10.52 -11.39
CA ALA A 470 -3.50 11.14 -12.57
C ALA A 470 -4.15 12.48 -12.98
N VAL A 471 -5.20 12.92 -12.30
CA VAL A 471 -5.78 14.25 -12.51
C VAL A 471 -4.91 15.33 -11.87
N LEU A 472 -4.38 15.09 -10.67
CA LEU A 472 -3.49 16.02 -9.94
C LEU A 472 -2.19 15.35 -9.49
N PRO A 473 -1.37 14.78 -10.38
CA PRO A 473 -0.19 14.00 -9.99
C PRO A 473 0.91 14.82 -9.33
N GLN A 474 0.76 16.17 -9.27
CA GLN A 474 1.69 17.08 -8.64
C GLN A 474 1.16 17.67 -7.31
N ASP A 475 0.06 17.11 -6.79
CA ASP A 475 -0.60 17.62 -5.58
C ASP A 475 -1.06 16.48 -4.67
N ARG A 476 -0.08 15.69 -4.19
CA ARG A 476 -0.34 14.55 -3.31
C ARG A 476 -0.86 14.94 -1.91
N GLU A 477 -0.58 16.17 -1.44
CA GLU A 477 -1.12 16.66 -0.16
C GLU A 477 -2.64 16.82 -0.20
N THR A 478 -3.16 17.50 -1.21
CA THR A 478 -4.62 17.63 -1.41
C THR A 478 -5.28 16.25 -1.57
N GLN A 479 -4.67 15.36 -2.35
CA GLN A 479 -5.18 14.01 -2.55
C GLN A 479 -5.15 13.17 -1.26
N ALA A 480 -4.11 13.33 -0.43
CA ALA A 480 -4.03 12.68 0.88
C ALA A 480 -5.17 13.12 1.81
N VAL A 481 -5.54 14.42 1.81
CA VAL A 481 -6.72 14.89 2.57
C VAL A 481 -8.00 14.23 2.07
N TRP A 482 -8.17 14.09 0.76
CA TRP A 482 -9.35 13.43 0.19
C TRP A 482 -9.42 11.93 0.51
N LEU A 483 -8.26 11.25 0.57
CA LEU A 483 -8.16 9.82 0.85
C LEU A 483 -8.26 9.49 2.36
N LEU A 484 -7.97 10.45 3.24
CA LEU A 484 -7.91 10.22 4.69
C LEU A 484 -9.19 9.60 5.31
N PRO A 485 -10.42 9.95 4.89
CA PRO A 485 -11.62 9.29 5.38
C PRO A 485 -11.68 7.79 5.06
N ASP A 486 -11.25 7.38 3.87
CA ASP A 486 -11.25 5.97 3.45
C ASP A 486 -10.18 5.18 4.21
N LEU A 487 -8.98 5.75 4.40
CA LEU A 487 -7.94 5.16 5.25
C LEU A 487 -8.37 5.05 6.71
N THR A 488 -9.12 6.05 7.19
CA THR A 488 -9.70 6.00 8.54
C THR A 488 -10.72 4.85 8.63
N GLY A 489 -11.56 4.65 7.62
CA GLY A 489 -12.46 3.51 7.51
C GLY A 489 -11.72 2.16 7.54
N CYS A 490 -10.57 2.05 6.86
CA CYS A 490 -9.70 0.87 6.91
C CYS A 490 -9.08 0.63 8.30
N ALA A 491 -8.83 1.69 9.08
CA ALA A 491 -8.24 1.59 10.41
C ALA A 491 -9.27 1.25 11.50
N ILE A 492 -10.44 1.90 11.50
CA ILE A 492 -11.45 1.76 12.55
C ILE A 492 -12.63 0.85 12.18
N GLY A 493 -12.89 0.65 10.88
CA GLY A 493 -14.00 -0.12 10.31
C GLY A 493 -13.58 -1.43 9.67
N GLU A 494 -14.35 -1.83 8.66
CA GLU A 494 -14.16 -3.03 7.84
C GLU A 494 -13.77 -2.69 6.39
N ASP A 495 -13.52 -1.41 6.08
CA ASP A 495 -13.20 -0.97 4.73
C ASP A 495 -11.84 -1.52 4.29
N ARG A 496 -11.66 -1.64 2.97
CA ARG A 496 -10.47 -2.21 2.32
C ARG A 496 -10.11 -1.48 1.04
N GLY A 497 -8.82 -1.53 0.66
CA GLY A 497 -8.32 -1.10 -0.63
C GLY A 497 -7.78 0.33 -0.68
N ALA A 498 -8.06 1.17 0.32
CA ALA A 498 -7.52 2.53 0.34
C ALA A 498 -5.98 2.58 0.49
N GLY A 499 -5.38 1.52 1.04
CA GLY A 499 -3.92 1.38 1.15
C GLY A 499 -3.23 1.33 -0.21
N GLU A 500 -3.81 0.65 -1.20
CA GLU A 500 -3.28 0.58 -2.57
C GLU A 500 -3.21 1.98 -3.21
N VAL A 501 -4.25 2.78 -3.04
CA VAL A 501 -4.28 4.17 -3.51
C VAL A 501 -3.18 5.00 -2.84
N LEU A 502 -2.96 4.80 -1.54
CA LEU A 502 -1.92 5.50 -0.78
C LEU A 502 -0.50 5.16 -1.26
N SER A 503 -0.20 3.90 -1.55
CA SER A 503 1.13 3.52 -2.06
C SER A 503 1.44 4.22 -3.38
N ARG A 504 0.48 4.28 -4.29
CA ARG A 504 0.60 5.02 -5.54
C ARG A 504 0.69 6.52 -5.33
N LEU A 505 -0.05 7.06 -4.38
CA LEU A 505 0.00 8.48 -4.03
C LEU A 505 1.40 8.90 -3.53
N ALA A 506 2.09 8.04 -2.79
CA ALA A 506 3.45 8.28 -2.33
C ALA A 506 4.48 8.40 -3.47
N GLU A 507 4.22 7.75 -4.62
CA GLU A 507 5.08 7.81 -5.82
C GLU A 507 4.90 9.10 -6.63
N LEU A 508 3.83 9.86 -6.40
CA LEU A 508 3.50 11.06 -7.16
C LEU A 508 4.38 12.26 -6.79
N GLY A 509 4.23 13.34 -7.55
CA GLY A 509 4.96 14.59 -7.34
C GLY A 509 4.34 15.52 -6.31
N GLY A 510 5.01 16.63 -6.08
CA GLY A 510 4.67 17.62 -5.06
C GLY A 510 5.25 17.30 -3.69
N PRO A 511 5.10 18.19 -2.70
CA PRO A 511 5.68 18.00 -1.37
C PRO A 511 5.04 16.82 -0.63
N ALA A 512 5.83 16.09 0.17
CA ALA A 512 5.35 15.14 1.16
C ALA A 512 5.14 15.87 2.49
N GLY A 513 3.98 16.47 2.66
CA GLY A 513 3.66 17.29 3.82
C GLY A 513 2.83 16.58 4.89
N PRO A 514 2.19 17.35 5.79
CA PRO A 514 1.46 16.81 6.94
C PRO A 514 0.28 15.90 6.60
N ALA A 515 -0.40 16.13 5.46
CA ALA A 515 -1.55 15.31 5.09
C ALA A 515 -1.13 13.91 4.66
N LEU A 516 -0.07 13.82 3.86
CA LEU A 516 0.45 12.53 3.41
C LEU A 516 1.03 11.72 4.57
N HIS A 517 1.77 12.35 5.50
CA HIS A 517 2.28 11.68 6.68
C HIS A 517 1.16 11.16 7.59
N LEU A 518 0.11 11.96 7.82
CA LEU A 518 -1.06 11.52 8.58
C LEU A 518 -1.81 10.36 7.88
N ALA A 519 -1.90 10.39 6.55
CA ALA A 519 -2.48 9.32 5.76
C ALA A 519 -1.68 8.00 5.92
N VAL A 520 -0.35 8.06 5.82
CA VAL A 520 0.55 6.92 6.06
C VAL A 520 0.39 6.42 7.50
N ALA A 521 0.43 7.32 8.51
CA ALA A 521 0.24 6.96 9.92
C ALA A 521 -1.08 6.21 10.16
N THR A 522 -2.16 6.69 9.54
CA THR A 522 -3.49 6.06 9.66
C THR A 522 -3.52 4.67 9.04
N ALA A 523 -2.95 4.53 7.83
CA ALA A 523 -2.94 3.29 7.07
C ALA A 523 -2.03 2.20 7.68
N LEU A 524 -0.93 2.55 8.35
CA LEU A 524 -0.11 1.62 9.13
C LEU A 524 -0.91 0.95 10.27
N GLY A 525 -2.03 1.54 10.68
CA GLY A 525 -2.98 0.97 11.64
C GLY A 525 -4.15 0.24 11.02
N ALA A 526 -4.22 0.09 9.70
CA ALA A 526 -5.33 -0.53 8.99
C ALA A 526 -5.63 -1.95 9.50
N ARG A 527 -6.90 -2.35 9.47
CA ARG A 527 -7.35 -3.65 9.98
C ARG A 527 -6.87 -4.81 9.12
N HIS A 528 -6.92 -4.64 7.81
CA HIS A 528 -6.55 -5.68 6.85
C HIS A 528 -5.07 -5.62 6.51
N THR A 529 -4.46 -6.79 6.33
CA THR A 529 -3.01 -6.92 6.11
C THR A 529 -2.58 -6.28 4.80
N GLU A 530 -3.36 -6.43 3.75
CA GLU A 530 -3.11 -5.85 2.42
C GLU A 530 -2.98 -4.32 2.48
N ASP A 531 -3.87 -3.64 3.21
CA ASP A 531 -3.78 -2.18 3.39
C ASP A 531 -2.57 -1.76 4.22
N ARG A 532 -2.19 -2.55 5.25
CA ARG A 532 -0.97 -2.29 6.02
C ARG A 532 0.30 -2.49 5.21
N LEU A 533 0.35 -3.52 4.35
CA LEU A 533 1.48 -3.75 3.45
C LEU A 533 1.65 -2.58 2.47
N ALA A 534 0.56 -2.14 1.86
CA ALA A 534 0.58 -0.98 0.97
C ALA A 534 1.00 0.33 1.70
N ALA A 535 0.63 0.49 2.99
CA ALA A 535 1.11 1.60 3.81
C ALA A 535 2.62 1.50 4.12
N VAL A 536 3.15 0.29 4.30
CA VAL A 536 4.60 0.06 4.42
C VAL A 536 5.31 0.42 3.12
N ASP A 537 4.76 0.04 1.96
CA ASP A 537 5.31 0.42 0.66
C ASP A 537 5.37 1.95 0.52
N ALA A 538 4.29 2.67 0.89
CA ALA A 538 4.27 4.13 0.89
C ALA A 538 5.35 4.74 1.81
N LEU A 539 5.52 4.21 3.02
CA LEU A 539 6.57 4.61 3.96
C LEU A 539 7.95 4.41 3.36
N LEU A 540 8.22 3.24 2.76
CA LEU A 540 9.51 2.91 2.16
C LEU A 540 9.83 3.78 0.94
N VAL A 541 8.83 4.10 0.11
CA VAL A 541 8.99 5.03 -1.02
C VAL A 541 9.39 6.41 -0.51
N LEU A 542 8.70 6.96 0.49
CA LEU A 542 9.03 8.27 1.07
C LEU A 542 10.42 8.26 1.73
N ALA A 543 10.79 7.18 2.39
CA ALA A 543 12.12 7.04 2.98
C ALA A 543 13.22 6.98 1.91
N ALA A 544 13.03 6.16 0.87
CA ALA A 544 14.00 5.98 -0.22
C ALA A 544 14.18 7.25 -1.08
N THR A 545 13.14 8.09 -1.18
CA THR A 545 13.23 9.40 -1.85
C THR A 545 13.75 10.52 -0.96
N GLY A 546 13.99 10.27 0.34
CA GLY A 546 14.43 11.27 1.31
C GLY A 546 13.33 12.28 1.71
N GLU A 547 12.06 11.93 1.48
CA GLU A 547 10.92 12.79 1.74
C GLU A 547 10.16 12.43 3.02
N LEU A 548 10.57 11.36 3.72
CA LEU A 548 9.95 10.93 4.97
C LEU A 548 10.43 11.81 6.15
N ASP A 549 9.51 12.56 6.74
CA ASP A 549 9.72 13.17 8.07
C ASP A 549 9.32 12.16 9.16
N THR A 550 10.33 11.43 9.66
CA THR A 550 10.12 10.40 10.70
C THR A 550 9.58 10.96 12.00
N ALA A 551 9.93 12.21 12.34
CA ALA A 551 9.47 12.89 13.55
C ALA A 551 7.98 13.27 13.43
N LEU A 552 7.57 13.78 12.28
CA LEU A 552 6.17 14.08 11.97
C LEU A 552 5.34 12.81 12.01
N LEU A 553 5.77 11.75 11.29
CA LEU A 553 5.07 10.47 11.25
C LEU A 553 4.95 9.85 12.65
N GLY A 554 6.01 9.90 13.45
CA GLY A 554 6.01 9.41 14.84
C GLY A 554 5.01 10.16 15.73
N ARG A 555 4.91 11.50 15.61
CA ARG A 555 3.92 12.32 16.33
C ARG A 555 2.49 11.98 15.90
N ASP A 556 2.24 11.81 14.59
CA ASP A 556 0.93 11.44 14.07
C ASP A 556 0.49 10.07 14.59
N LEU A 557 1.39 9.10 14.58
CA LEU A 557 1.14 7.78 15.17
C LEU A 557 0.84 7.86 16.67
N ALA A 558 1.59 8.68 17.42
CA ALA A 558 1.33 8.87 18.84
C ALA A 558 -0.08 9.41 19.11
N GLU A 559 -0.52 10.40 18.34
CA GLU A 559 -1.89 10.94 18.46
C GLU A 559 -2.94 9.90 18.08
N LEU A 560 -2.77 9.19 16.96
CA LEU A 560 -3.71 8.15 16.52
C LEU A 560 -3.78 6.96 17.48
N LEU A 561 -2.67 6.60 18.15
CA LEU A 561 -2.64 5.59 19.22
C LEU A 561 -3.44 6.06 20.45
N ARG A 562 -3.28 7.33 20.89
CA ARG A 562 -4.07 7.89 22.01
C ARG A 562 -5.57 7.97 21.68
N LEU A 563 -5.92 8.27 20.45
CA LEU A 563 -7.30 8.27 19.96
C LEU A 563 -7.88 6.85 19.83
N GLY A 564 -7.01 5.84 19.77
CA GLY A 564 -7.40 4.45 19.50
C GLY A 564 -7.77 4.14 18.06
N THR A 565 -7.54 5.08 17.12
CA THR A 565 -7.68 4.87 15.68
C THR A 565 -6.68 3.82 15.20
N VAL A 566 -5.43 3.95 15.62
CA VAL A 566 -4.38 2.94 15.39
C VAL A 566 -4.25 2.05 16.63
N LYS A 567 -4.13 0.74 16.41
CA LYS A 567 -3.92 -0.24 17.48
C LYS A 567 -2.45 -0.65 17.54
N PRO A 568 -1.83 -0.72 18.75
CA PRO A 568 -0.40 -1.02 18.88
C PRO A 568 0.05 -2.32 18.22
N ASN A 569 -0.77 -3.38 18.27
CA ASN A 569 -0.45 -4.66 17.63
C ASN A 569 -0.42 -4.58 16.11
N ARG A 570 -1.31 -3.79 15.48
CA ARG A 570 -1.32 -3.60 14.03
C ARG A 570 -0.14 -2.77 13.58
N LEU A 571 0.18 -1.70 14.32
CA LEU A 571 1.38 -0.91 14.07
C LEU A 571 2.65 -1.77 14.24
N ALA A 572 2.69 -2.65 15.24
CA ALA A 572 3.81 -3.58 15.41
C ALA A 572 3.98 -4.53 14.23
N ASP A 573 2.88 -5.00 13.63
CA ASP A 573 2.93 -5.85 12.43
C ASP A 573 3.47 -5.06 11.22
N ALA A 574 2.99 -3.84 10.98
CA ALA A 574 3.47 -2.97 9.91
C ALA A 574 4.96 -2.60 10.10
N ALA A 575 5.34 -2.18 11.32
CA ALA A 575 6.71 -1.83 11.64
C ALA A 575 7.68 -3.03 11.51
N ARG A 576 7.23 -4.24 11.86
CA ARG A 576 8.02 -5.47 11.66
C ARG A 576 8.24 -5.75 10.17
N THR A 577 7.21 -5.54 9.35
CA THR A 577 7.33 -5.69 7.90
C THR A 577 8.31 -4.67 7.33
N ALA A 578 8.22 -3.40 7.72
CA ALA A 578 9.17 -2.37 7.28
C ALA A 578 10.61 -2.71 7.71
N ALA A 579 10.82 -3.10 8.97
CA ALA A 579 12.13 -3.51 9.46
C ALA A 579 12.69 -4.72 8.71
N ALA A 580 11.85 -5.70 8.36
CA ALA A 580 12.26 -6.91 7.63
C ALA A 580 12.78 -6.63 6.21
N THR A 581 12.48 -5.47 5.61
CA THR A 581 13.08 -5.03 4.34
C THR A 581 14.49 -4.43 4.49
N GLY A 582 15.00 -4.32 5.73
CA GLY A 582 16.27 -3.66 6.05
C GLY A 582 16.12 -2.26 6.65
N ALA A 583 14.92 -1.69 6.66
CA ALA A 583 14.64 -0.31 7.13
C ALA A 583 14.61 -0.20 8.67
N TYR A 584 15.64 -0.70 9.35
CA TYR A 584 15.67 -0.73 10.82
C TYR A 584 15.82 0.65 11.45
N ALA A 585 16.72 1.49 10.92
CA ALA A 585 16.95 2.83 11.47
C ALA A 585 15.75 3.76 11.20
N THR A 586 15.21 3.72 10.00
CA THR A 586 13.98 4.45 9.63
C THR A 586 12.82 4.03 10.51
N THR A 587 12.59 2.73 10.68
CA THR A 587 11.51 2.20 11.54
C THR A 587 11.69 2.62 12.99
N TRP A 588 12.92 2.54 13.53
CA TRP A 588 13.22 3.01 14.88
C TRP A 588 12.92 4.51 15.05
N ALA A 589 13.39 5.35 14.11
CA ALA A 589 13.16 6.80 14.18
C ALA A 589 11.67 7.15 14.26
N VAL A 590 10.81 6.43 13.52
CA VAL A 590 9.35 6.60 13.58
C VAL A 590 8.79 6.10 14.92
N LEU A 591 9.20 4.89 15.35
CA LEU A 591 8.68 4.29 16.59
C LEU A 591 9.10 5.07 17.83
N ALA A 592 10.28 5.67 17.86
CA ALA A 592 10.74 6.49 18.97
C ALA A 592 9.76 7.63 19.29
N GLY A 593 9.17 8.26 18.26
CA GLY A 593 8.14 9.28 18.41
C GLY A 593 6.77 8.74 18.80
N ALA A 594 6.45 7.49 18.46
CA ALA A 594 5.15 6.87 18.73
C ALA A 594 5.05 6.19 20.12
N LEU A 595 6.16 5.66 20.64
CA LEU A 595 6.21 4.87 21.87
C LEU A 595 5.68 5.59 23.13
N PRO A 596 5.92 6.90 23.35
CA PRO A 596 5.35 7.60 24.52
C PRO A 596 3.84 7.37 24.65
N ALA A 597 3.10 7.39 23.55
CA ALA A 597 1.64 7.24 23.58
C ALA A 597 1.13 5.88 24.12
N VAL A 598 1.94 4.84 24.08
CA VAL A 598 1.57 3.49 24.58
C VAL A 598 2.15 3.19 25.95
N LEU A 599 2.99 4.10 26.48
CA LEU A 599 3.69 3.93 27.76
C LEU A 599 3.12 4.81 28.89
N ASP A 600 2.45 5.94 28.57
CA ASP A 600 2.02 6.96 29.54
C ASP A 600 0.82 6.54 30.42
N ASP A 601 -0.28 6.07 29.84
CA ASP A 601 -1.57 5.88 30.54
C ASP A 601 -1.85 4.44 31.02
N GLY A 602 -0.79 3.66 31.27
CA GLY A 602 -0.91 2.23 31.53
C GLY A 602 -0.77 1.41 30.23
N PRO A 603 -0.39 0.13 30.35
CA PRO A 603 0.02 -0.63 29.16
C PRO A 603 -1.15 -0.89 28.22
N ALA A 604 -1.20 -0.20 27.10
CA ALA A 604 -2.12 -0.50 26.02
C ALA A 604 -1.91 -1.95 25.54
N ARG A 605 -3.01 -2.65 25.25
CA ARG A 605 -2.92 -4.01 24.69
C ARG A 605 -2.13 -4.00 23.40
N GLY A 606 -1.05 -4.80 23.33
CA GLY A 606 -0.14 -4.85 22.18
C GLY A 606 1.12 -3.98 22.33
N ALA A 607 1.25 -3.14 23.37
CA ALA A 607 2.44 -2.32 23.61
C ALA A 607 3.73 -3.16 23.72
N GLY A 608 3.65 -4.34 24.33
CA GLY A 608 4.80 -5.26 24.41
C GLY A 608 5.29 -5.77 23.05
N GLU A 609 4.40 -5.92 22.06
CA GLU A 609 4.79 -6.30 20.70
C GLU A 609 5.47 -5.13 19.98
N LEU A 610 4.96 -3.92 20.16
CA LEU A 610 5.57 -2.71 19.58
C LEU A 610 6.96 -2.45 20.17
N LEU A 611 7.13 -2.63 21.49
CA LEU A 611 8.44 -2.55 22.15
C LEU A 611 9.42 -3.63 21.65
N ALA A 612 8.93 -4.84 21.34
CA ALA A 612 9.77 -5.90 20.80
C ALA A 612 10.35 -5.50 19.43
N VAL A 613 9.50 -4.97 18.54
CA VAL A 613 9.96 -4.48 17.23
C VAL A 613 10.94 -3.32 17.39
N ALA A 614 10.67 -2.39 18.29
CA ALA A 614 11.57 -1.27 18.55
C ALA A 614 12.94 -1.77 19.06
N ALA A 615 12.96 -2.76 19.96
CA ALA A 615 14.21 -3.36 20.45
C ALA A 615 14.96 -4.09 19.33
N ASP A 616 14.26 -4.84 18.47
CA ASP A 616 14.84 -5.49 17.29
C ASP A 616 15.50 -4.44 16.37
N CYS A 617 14.81 -3.34 16.08
CA CYS A 617 15.35 -2.27 15.25
C CYS A 617 16.63 -1.66 15.85
N VAL A 618 16.59 -1.29 17.13
CA VAL A 618 17.75 -0.68 17.82
C VAL A 618 18.94 -1.64 17.84
N GLU A 619 18.71 -2.92 18.12
CA GLU A 619 19.76 -3.93 18.14
C GLU A 619 20.40 -4.18 16.77
N HIS A 620 19.62 -4.05 15.66
CA HIS A 620 20.15 -4.20 14.31
C HIS A 620 20.91 -2.95 13.84
N CYS A 621 20.35 -1.77 14.05
CA CYS A 621 20.98 -0.54 13.54
C CYS A 621 21.99 0.08 14.53
N GLY A 622 22.10 -0.45 15.75
CA GLY A 622 23.02 0.08 16.76
C GLY A 622 22.66 1.47 17.23
N ALA A 623 21.39 1.89 17.11
CA ALA A 623 20.97 3.23 17.48
C ALA A 623 21.16 3.46 18.98
N GLY A 624 21.79 4.58 19.33
CA GLY A 624 21.84 5.14 20.68
C GLY A 624 20.97 6.41 20.74
N GLY A 625 20.81 6.96 21.94
CA GLY A 625 20.14 8.25 22.08
C GLY A 625 19.23 8.35 23.31
N PRO A 626 18.45 9.42 23.42
CA PRO A 626 17.58 9.61 24.56
C PRO A 626 16.49 8.51 24.64
N LEU A 627 16.20 8.09 25.86
CA LEU A 627 15.15 7.12 26.09
C LEU A 627 13.78 7.75 25.77
N PRO A 628 12.89 7.06 25.03
CA PRO A 628 11.52 7.49 24.87
C PRO A 628 10.83 7.69 26.24
N GLU A 629 10.00 8.72 26.34
CA GLU A 629 9.25 9.02 27.56
C GLU A 629 8.42 7.79 27.97
N GLY A 630 8.33 7.50 29.27
CA GLY A 630 7.65 6.33 29.80
C GLY A 630 8.45 5.00 29.75
N LEU A 631 9.57 4.92 28.96
CA LEU A 631 10.33 3.67 28.83
C LEU A 631 11.02 3.26 30.13
N ALA A 632 11.65 4.19 30.84
CA ALA A 632 12.34 3.89 32.11
C ALA A 632 11.39 3.35 33.19
N PRO A 633 10.22 3.96 33.47
CA PRO A 633 9.21 3.38 34.34
C PRO A 633 8.68 2.02 33.89
N ALA A 634 8.47 1.83 32.58
CA ALA A 634 8.01 0.55 32.01
C ALA A 634 9.05 -0.57 32.23
N ALA A 635 10.33 -0.29 32.04
CA ALA A 635 11.43 -1.22 32.28
C ALA A 635 11.63 -1.56 33.76
N ALA A 636 11.30 -0.64 34.67
CA ALA A 636 11.41 -0.83 36.12
C ALA A 636 10.28 -1.71 36.71
N ARG A 637 9.21 -1.99 35.97
CA ARG A 637 8.09 -2.82 36.42
C ARG A 637 8.57 -4.20 36.83
N LYS A 638 8.13 -4.66 38.01
CA LYS A 638 8.41 -6.02 38.50
C LYS A 638 7.64 -7.06 37.67
N GLY A 639 8.23 -8.25 37.51
CA GLY A 639 7.61 -9.39 36.86
C GLY A 639 8.14 -9.64 35.43
N THR A 640 7.52 -10.63 34.77
CA THR A 640 7.92 -11.18 33.47
C THR A 640 6.89 -10.90 32.38
N SER A 641 6.07 -9.84 32.54
CA SER A 641 5.13 -9.45 31.49
C SER A 641 5.91 -9.07 30.21
N GLN A 642 5.33 -9.36 29.05
CA GLN A 642 5.94 -9.03 27.76
C GLN A 642 6.38 -7.56 27.70
N LEU A 643 5.53 -6.64 28.14
CA LEU A 643 5.82 -5.22 28.19
C LEU A 643 7.09 -4.93 29.01
N ALA A 644 7.16 -5.42 30.27
CA ALA A 644 8.31 -5.15 31.15
C ALA A 644 9.60 -5.80 30.61
N THR A 645 9.51 -6.98 30.01
CA THR A 645 10.64 -7.69 29.41
C THR A 645 11.19 -6.93 28.20
N GLN A 646 10.31 -6.50 27.29
CA GLN A 646 10.73 -5.79 26.08
C GLN A 646 11.15 -4.35 26.37
N ALA A 647 10.54 -3.67 27.36
CA ALA A 647 11.00 -2.37 27.80
C ALA A 647 12.42 -2.42 28.40
N ARG A 648 12.76 -3.46 29.17
CA ARG A 648 14.14 -3.68 29.67
C ARG A 648 15.12 -3.97 28.54
N ARG A 649 14.71 -4.79 27.56
CA ARG A 649 15.51 -5.11 26.40
C ARG A 649 15.82 -3.86 25.58
N LEU A 650 14.79 -3.07 25.22
CA LEU A 650 14.96 -1.81 24.48
C LEU A 650 15.86 -0.83 25.24
N ARG A 651 15.64 -0.67 26.54
CA ARG A 651 16.49 0.20 27.37
C ARG A 651 17.95 -0.25 27.35
N THR A 652 18.21 -1.55 27.55
CA THR A 652 19.56 -2.09 27.53
C THR A 652 20.25 -1.89 26.16
N ALA A 653 19.50 -2.04 25.05
CA ALA A 653 20.02 -1.80 23.72
C ALA A 653 20.40 -0.32 23.48
N LEU A 654 19.57 0.60 23.96
CA LEU A 654 19.83 2.06 23.86
C LEU A 654 20.96 2.53 24.78
N ASP A 655 21.09 1.94 26.00
CA ASP A 655 22.14 2.29 26.97
C ASP A 655 23.51 1.75 26.56
N ASN A 656 23.58 0.69 25.76
CA ASN A 656 24.82 0.02 25.33
C ASN A 656 24.88 -0.07 23.78
N PRO A 657 24.98 1.06 23.08
CA PRO A 657 25.19 1.02 21.63
C PRO A 657 26.54 0.35 21.33
N PRO A 658 26.67 -0.43 20.25
CA PRO A 658 27.96 -0.98 19.84
C PRO A 658 28.99 0.12 19.67
N ALA A 659 30.26 -0.13 20.05
CA ALA A 659 31.35 0.88 20.15
C ALA A 659 31.64 1.67 18.84
N THR A 660 31.00 1.33 17.73
CA THR A 660 31.12 1.95 16.40
C THR A 660 30.07 3.06 16.15
N ALA A 661 29.08 3.23 17.03
CA ALA A 661 27.96 4.18 16.83
C ALA A 661 28.33 5.67 16.94
N GLU A 662 29.53 6.01 17.44
CA GLU A 662 29.95 7.43 17.58
C GLU A 662 30.24 8.15 16.25
N ARG A 663 30.23 7.48 15.09
CA ARG A 663 30.51 8.07 13.77
C ARG A 663 29.34 8.05 12.77
N GLY A 664 28.23 7.43 13.12
CA GLY A 664 27.06 7.33 12.23
C GLY A 664 26.14 8.56 12.31
N ARG A 665 26.54 9.73 11.82
CA ARG A 665 25.57 10.68 11.29
C ARG A 665 24.87 10.00 10.12
N LEU A 666 23.54 9.93 10.14
CA LEU A 666 22.70 9.57 9.01
C LEU A 666 23.17 10.33 7.75
N THR A 667 24.07 9.74 7.00
CA THR A 667 24.44 10.20 5.67
C THR A 667 23.60 9.35 4.71
N LEU A 668 22.42 9.84 4.36
CA LEU A 668 21.69 9.35 3.19
C LEU A 668 22.62 9.59 1.99
N THR A 669 23.31 8.56 1.54
CA THR A 669 23.98 8.59 0.24
C THR A 669 22.88 8.52 -0.82
N LEU A 670 22.45 9.72 -1.27
CA LEU A 670 21.73 9.87 -2.51
C LEU A 670 22.64 9.35 -3.63
N GLY A 671 22.30 8.18 -4.17
CA GLY A 671 22.91 7.69 -5.39
C GLY A 671 22.88 8.81 -6.44
N GLU A 672 24.05 9.15 -6.97
CA GLU A 672 24.22 10.20 -7.99
C GLU A 672 23.19 9.99 -9.10
N ARG A 673 22.36 11.00 -9.30
CA ARG A 673 21.48 11.09 -10.45
C ARG A 673 22.39 11.25 -11.68
N GLY A 674 22.54 10.16 -12.45
CA GLY A 674 23.05 10.26 -13.81
C GLY A 674 22.16 11.21 -14.60
N ALA A 675 22.79 12.14 -15.31
CA ALA A 675 22.27 13.22 -16.10
C ALA A 675 21.29 12.77 -17.22
#